data_6a58ca976968ea2b941e9a17ceb6235c
#
_entry.id   6a58ca976968ea2b941e9a17ceb6235c
#
_cell.length_a   1.000
_cell.length_b   1.000
_cell.length_c   1.000
_cell.angle_alpha   90.00
_cell.angle_beta   90.00
_cell.angle_gamma   90.00
#
_symmetry.space_group_name_H-M   'P 1'
#
loop_
_entity.id
_entity.type
_entity.pdbx_description
1 polymer ?
#
loop_
_entity_poly.entity_id
_entity_poly.type
_entity_poly.pdbx_seq_one_letter_code
_entity_poly.pdbx_strand_id
1 'polypeptide(L)'
;MCTSADVRGQQKAAMSLQKSFPRRQYTLWTIVSCYLLAISDVVTTEERALFSTLASRLIPLVEPARTAEEAVLKARVLELLPTADQLISFLCDPATEKWNNLELATMRLDALVKSGNWEKVFDTSMTTLATENRDDFESWKQMAYAATKLGNDERTSALIELLEKRCKTRNGALAGVYYASLKSTEATFNAAKFYFENFGRQQCAFDDLKSYVEALDAQKWLAFVDEQITFAKSMEHATQNEVHILVNARKFHYLLDPDDKSFVDKNILLYNKLLTSLAFQDKLETDYFYGDDLIIMAATWLLQGRPVSSPVPDQDLVILVIILLETAASNDKHQFRVRLWLTRLYLYIGSFQQALGHYNALAIKNIQMDVLSHYLLSRVSTICPTWKPLISTRDIYDSNAVQTPYHIKKIYESGAFSQVAGCMEFGKRLSDSVNKGILCVEAKRVARILGMKMEGLGINPILRSTKWKENRDFSILYGSTPEETLENKYRIGPIQTGVWVNALILRETIIDEFLTADKRREYALALKELLEKQDLQSLTHVEKWSLETLLELSSIADSATVDGVAVFQTTLIEGMEKYAKLEETSLSWEWFHSLYIVVETAMISIWSLDSLVAIWGTKKNGKVVASIAACKKAVQTVVDDIKEDAKKLKLRRDKWVRDCVKRISELDILKKLDTSSIDIEYLIERIGRGQDESLTILRNTKI
;
A
#
# COMPACT_ATOMS: atom_id res chain seq x y z
N MET A 1 -15.16 10.91 -29.13
CA MET A 1 -13.91 10.22 -29.37
C MET A 1 -13.14 9.93 -28.07
N CYS A 2 -13.11 10.82 -27.11
CA CYS A 2 -12.34 10.62 -25.86
C CYS A 2 -13.09 9.84 -24.75
N THR A 3 -14.27 9.30 -25.02
CA THR A 3 -15.12 8.67 -24.00
C THR A 3 -14.96 7.15 -23.90
N SER A 4 -14.22 6.53 -24.81
CA SER A 4 -14.02 5.08 -24.79
C SER A 4 -12.55 4.71 -24.55
N ALA A 5 -12.32 3.65 -23.81
CA ALA A 5 -11.04 2.94 -23.75
C ALA A 5 -10.64 2.36 -25.14
N ASP A 6 -11.40 2.63 -26.19
CA ASP A 6 -11.16 2.17 -27.56
C ASP A 6 -10.10 3.04 -28.25
N VAL A 7 -8.83 2.79 -27.94
CA VAL A 7 -7.69 3.44 -28.60
C VAL A 7 -7.64 3.13 -30.10
N ARG A 8 -8.13 1.95 -30.53
CA ARG A 8 -8.21 1.58 -31.98
C ARG A 8 -9.23 2.45 -32.73
N GLY A 9 -10.40 2.70 -32.12
CA GLY A 9 -11.39 3.62 -32.69
C GLY A 9 -10.86 5.05 -32.74
N GLN A 10 -10.15 5.50 -31.72
CA GLN A 10 -9.49 6.82 -31.71
C GLN A 10 -8.48 6.96 -32.84
N GLN A 11 -7.62 5.95 -33.05
CA GLN A 11 -6.62 5.95 -34.12
C GLN A 11 -7.27 5.99 -35.51
N LYS A 12 -8.30 5.16 -35.78
CA LYS A 12 -9.03 5.17 -37.04
C LYS A 12 -9.67 6.54 -37.34
N ALA A 13 -10.25 7.15 -36.31
CA ALA A 13 -10.87 8.46 -36.44
C ALA A 13 -9.83 9.58 -36.68
N ALA A 14 -8.69 9.56 -35.97
CA ALA A 14 -7.62 10.51 -36.21
C ALA A 14 -7.02 10.39 -37.61
N MET A 15 -6.80 9.17 -38.12
CA MET A 15 -6.34 8.93 -39.49
C MET A 15 -7.37 9.41 -40.55
N SER A 16 -8.66 9.19 -40.31
CA SER A 16 -9.72 9.69 -41.21
C SER A 16 -9.71 11.20 -41.25
N LEU A 17 -9.61 11.87 -40.11
CA LEU A 17 -9.51 13.33 -40.04
C LEU A 17 -8.26 13.85 -40.75
N GLN A 18 -7.10 13.22 -40.56
CA GLN A 18 -5.87 13.59 -41.23
C GLN A 18 -5.97 13.48 -42.75
N LYS A 19 -6.60 12.40 -43.27
CA LYS A 19 -6.81 12.20 -44.71
C LYS A 19 -7.76 13.21 -45.32
N SER A 20 -8.87 13.52 -44.61
CA SER A 20 -9.88 14.45 -45.10
C SER A 20 -9.46 15.91 -44.94
N PHE A 21 -8.71 16.19 -43.91
CA PHE A 21 -8.26 17.54 -43.53
C PHE A 21 -6.80 17.51 -43.13
N PRO A 22 -5.81 17.66 -44.04
CA PRO A 22 -4.39 17.53 -43.77
C PRO A 22 -3.85 18.71 -42.95
N ARG A 23 -4.29 18.84 -41.70
CA ARG A 23 -3.83 19.83 -40.73
C ARG A 23 -2.80 19.21 -39.80
N ARG A 24 -1.77 19.98 -39.42
CA ARG A 24 -0.73 19.56 -38.43
C ARG A 24 -1.35 18.92 -37.19
N GLN A 25 -2.38 19.50 -36.60
CA GLN A 25 -3.03 19.01 -35.40
C GLN A 25 -3.57 17.60 -35.58
N TYR A 26 -4.20 17.25 -36.71
CA TYR A 26 -4.71 15.91 -36.93
C TYR A 26 -3.61 14.88 -37.19
N THR A 27 -2.48 15.32 -37.75
CA THR A 27 -1.30 14.49 -37.89
C THR A 27 -0.70 14.18 -36.51
N LEU A 28 -0.58 15.16 -35.61
CA LEU A 28 -0.16 14.97 -34.23
C LEU A 28 -1.09 14.00 -33.47
N TRP A 29 -2.41 14.16 -33.61
CA TRP A 29 -3.37 13.25 -33.00
C TRP A 29 -3.22 11.81 -33.53
N THR A 30 -2.92 11.64 -34.81
CA THR A 30 -2.64 10.33 -35.40
C THR A 30 -1.35 9.73 -34.83
N ILE A 31 -0.28 10.52 -34.70
CA ILE A 31 0.98 10.08 -34.07
C ILE A 31 0.74 9.64 -32.63
N VAL A 32 0.05 10.46 -31.82
CA VAL A 32 -0.28 10.13 -30.43
C VAL A 32 -1.07 8.82 -30.34
N SER A 33 -2.13 8.66 -31.16
CA SER A 33 -2.94 7.45 -31.13
C SER A 33 -2.19 6.19 -31.60
N CYS A 34 -1.28 6.32 -32.56
CA CYS A 34 -0.39 5.22 -32.96
C CYS A 34 0.61 4.89 -31.85
N TYR A 35 1.20 5.89 -31.19
CA TYR A 35 2.05 5.72 -30.03
C TYR A 35 1.34 4.98 -28.90
N LEU A 36 0.11 5.41 -28.54
CA LEU A 36 -0.70 4.77 -27.51
C LEU A 36 -1.00 3.31 -27.82
N LEU A 37 -1.28 2.97 -29.08
CA LEU A 37 -1.46 1.57 -29.50
C LEU A 37 -0.15 0.79 -29.39
N ALA A 38 0.98 1.38 -29.81
CA ALA A 38 2.28 0.74 -29.74
C ALA A 38 2.73 0.37 -28.31
N ILE A 39 2.33 1.16 -27.29
CA ILE A 39 2.62 0.88 -25.89
C ILE A 39 1.52 0.07 -25.19
N SER A 40 0.39 -0.18 -25.83
CA SER A 40 -0.77 -0.85 -25.26
C SER A 40 -0.59 -2.38 -25.18
N ASP A 41 -1.17 -2.99 -24.13
CA ASP A 41 -1.25 -4.46 -23.98
C ASP A 41 -2.34 -5.11 -24.85
N VAL A 42 -3.14 -4.30 -25.56
CA VAL A 42 -4.31 -4.76 -26.34
C VAL A 42 -3.92 -5.19 -27.77
N VAL A 43 -2.67 -4.93 -28.17
CA VAL A 43 -2.15 -5.21 -29.53
C VAL A 43 -1.11 -6.32 -29.51
N THR A 44 -1.02 -7.08 -30.62
CA THR A 44 0.03 -8.10 -30.79
C THR A 44 1.41 -7.46 -31.00
N THR A 45 2.47 -8.27 -30.93
CA THR A 45 3.82 -7.79 -31.18
C THR A 45 3.99 -7.23 -32.59
N GLU A 46 3.37 -7.87 -33.59
CA GLU A 46 3.38 -7.42 -34.98
C GLU A 46 2.64 -6.09 -35.17
N GLU A 47 1.48 -5.95 -34.55
CA GLU A 47 0.70 -4.70 -34.56
C GLU A 47 1.47 -3.58 -33.87
N ARG A 48 2.18 -3.88 -32.76
CA ARG A 48 3.02 -2.91 -32.05
C ARG A 48 4.10 -2.36 -32.97
N ALA A 49 4.82 -3.24 -33.67
CA ALA A 49 5.85 -2.84 -34.65
C ALA A 49 5.24 -2.00 -35.78
N LEU A 50 4.03 -2.37 -36.26
CA LEU A 50 3.32 -1.60 -37.30
C LEU A 50 2.98 -0.20 -36.82
N PHE A 51 2.40 -0.05 -35.62
CA PHE A 51 2.02 1.28 -35.10
C PHE A 51 3.23 2.15 -34.76
N SER A 52 4.33 1.57 -34.25
CA SER A 52 5.59 2.27 -34.03
C SER A 52 6.16 2.81 -35.34
N THR A 53 6.19 1.97 -36.38
CA THR A 53 6.65 2.37 -37.73
C THR A 53 5.76 3.44 -38.34
N LEU A 54 4.43 3.32 -38.19
CA LEU A 54 3.48 4.32 -38.72
C LEU A 54 3.66 5.65 -38.01
N ALA A 55 3.77 5.68 -36.68
CA ALA A 55 4.03 6.90 -35.92
C ALA A 55 5.33 7.57 -36.38
N SER A 56 6.40 6.81 -36.51
CA SER A 56 7.71 7.30 -36.96
C SER A 56 7.65 7.92 -38.38
N ARG A 57 6.94 7.28 -39.32
CA ARG A 57 6.75 7.80 -40.68
C ARG A 57 5.96 9.11 -40.76
N LEU A 58 5.13 9.40 -39.76
CA LEU A 58 4.34 10.62 -39.70
C LEU A 58 5.12 11.80 -39.07
N ILE A 59 6.18 11.54 -38.32
CA ILE A 59 7.00 12.59 -37.68
C ILE A 59 7.49 13.65 -38.67
N PRO A 60 8.07 13.31 -39.86
CA PRO A 60 8.55 14.30 -40.81
C PRO A 60 7.48 15.28 -41.29
N LEU A 61 6.19 14.90 -41.25
CA LEU A 61 5.08 15.77 -41.68
C LEU A 61 4.78 16.90 -40.66
N VAL A 62 5.30 16.77 -39.44
CA VAL A 62 5.12 17.74 -38.36
C VAL A 62 6.43 18.37 -37.91
N GLU A 63 7.51 18.23 -38.68
CA GLU A 63 8.77 18.92 -38.45
C GLU A 63 8.77 20.34 -39.01
N PRO A 64 9.59 21.24 -38.41
CA PRO A 64 10.22 21.10 -37.09
C PRO A 64 9.19 21.11 -35.93
N ALA A 65 9.57 20.56 -34.78
CA ALA A 65 8.77 20.66 -33.55
C ALA A 65 8.55 22.13 -33.20
N ARG A 66 7.32 22.49 -32.82
CA ARG A 66 6.96 23.88 -32.47
C ARG A 66 6.87 24.11 -30.98
N THR A 67 6.77 23.05 -30.19
CA THR A 67 6.69 23.07 -28.74
C THR A 67 7.56 21.95 -28.16
N ALA A 68 7.95 22.12 -26.89
CA ALA A 68 8.66 21.06 -26.15
C ALA A 68 7.85 19.75 -26.12
N GLU A 69 6.52 19.83 -26.02
CA GLU A 69 5.60 18.67 -26.03
C GLU A 69 5.68 17.87 -27.35
N GLU A 70 5.77 18.55 -28.47
CA GLU A 70 5.96 17.90 -29.79
C GLU A 70 7.34 17.22 -29.86
N ALA A 71 8.38 17.85 -29.29
CA ALA A 71 9.72 17.26 -29.23
C ALA A 71 9.76 16.01 -28.31
N VAL A 72 9.08 16.07 -27.15
CA VAL A 72 8.92 14.91 -26.27
C VAL A 72 8.16 13.79 -26.98
N LEU A 73 7.05 14.09 -27.64
CA LEU A 73 6.30 13.09 -28.41
C LEU A 73 7.18 12.41 -29.46
N LYS A 74 8.00 13.19 -30.19
CA LYS A 74 8.97 12.64 -31.15
C LYS A 74 9.97 11.70 -30.45
N ALA A 75 10.56 12.13 -29.32
CA ALA A 75 11.49 11.30 -28.56
C ALA A 75 10.84 9.97 -28.12
N ARG A 76 9.61 10.03 -27.61
CA ARG A 76 8.85 8.83 -27.19
C ARG A 76 8.54 7.88 -28.35
N VAL A 77 8.26 8.40 -29.54
CA VAL A 77 8.08 7.56 -30.74
C VAL A 77 9.39 6.92 -31.19
N LEU A 78 10.51 7.69 -31.16
CA LEU A 78 11.83 7.15 -31.50
C LEU A 78 12.32 6.09 -30.49
N GLU A 79 11.95 6.21 -29.22
CA GLU A 79 12.24 5.21 -28.18
C GLU A 79 11.62 3.83 -28.49
N LEU A 80 10.54 3.77 -29.25
CA LEU A 80 9.87 2.52 -29.66
C LEU A 80 10.60 1.80 -30.81
N LEU A 81 11.57 2.44 -31.46
CA LEU A 81 12.29 1.86 -32.61
C LEU A 81 13.38 0.89 -32.14
N PRO A 82 13.73 -0.11 -32.97
CA PRO A 82 14.73 -1.14 -32.58
C PRO A 82 16.13 -0.61 -32.34
N THR A 83 16.49 0.54 -32.94
CA THR A 83 17.83 1.16 -32.81
C THR A 83 17.74 2.46 -32.01
N ALA A 84 18.62 2.60 -31.02
CA ALA A 84 18.70 3.81 -30.20
C ALA A 84 19.37 4.99 -30.93
N ASP A 85 20.02 4.76 -32.08
CA ASP A 85 20.84 5.77 -32.76
C ASP A 85 20.05 7.02 -33.17
N GLN A 86 18.83 6.81 -33.71
CA GLN A 86 17.97 7.94 -34.10
C GLN A 86 17.50 8.75 -32.89
N LEU A 87 17.19 8.08 -31.79
CA LEU A 87 16.80 8.72 -30.54
C LEU A 87 17.96 9.54 -29.97
N ILE A 88 19.15 8.94 -29.85
CA ILE A 88 20.36 9.59 -29.35
C ILE A 88 20.73 10.78 -30.23
N SER A 89 20.72 10.60 -31.55
CA SER A 89 21.03 11.69 -32.48
C SER A 89 20.05 12.86 -32.31
N PHE A 90 18.76 12.57 -32.16
CA PHE A 90 17.74 13.61 -31.94
C PHE A 90 17.90 14.30 -30.58
N LEU A 91 18.13 13.55 -29.49
CA LEU A 91 18.22 14.09 -28.14
C LEU A 91 19.53 14.87 -27.90
N CYS A 92 20.60 14.56 -28.64
CA CYS A 92 21.87 15.27 -28.61
C CYS A 92 21.98 16.35 -29.69
N ASP A 93 20.90 16.66 -30.41
CA ASP A 93 20.88 17.77 -31.37
C ASP A 93 20.80 19.13 -30.61
N PRO A 94 21.67 20.11 -30.89
CA PRO A 94 21.59 21.42 -30.26
C PRO A 94 20.22 22.12 -30.39
N ALA A 95 19.48 21.85 -31.46
CA ALA A 95 18.14 22.37 -31.62
C ALA A 95 17.14 21.76 -30.63
N THR A 96 17.32 20.49 -30.24
CA THR A 96 16.51 19.82 -29.23
C THR A 96 16.90 20.27 -27.80
N GLU A 97 18.18 20.49 -27.56
CA GLU A 97 18.67 20.98 -26.26
C GLU A 97 18.12 22.37 -25.88
N LYS A 98 17.88 23.23 -26.88
CA LYS A 98 17.31 24.57 -26.68
C LYS A 98 15.93 24.59 -26.03
N TRP A 99 15.18 23.46 -26.06
CA TRP A 99 13.90 23.38 -25.38
C TRP A 99 14.02 23.44 -23.85
N ASN A 100 15.19 23.13 -23.28
CA ASN A 100 15.45 23.10 -21.84
C ASN A 100 14.34 22.35 -21.06
N ASN A 101 13.92 21.22 -21.59
CA ASN A 101 12.84 20.39 -21.04
C ASN A 101 13.43 19.25 -20.23
N LEU A 102 12.97 19.08 -18.97
CA LEU A 102 13.50 18.09 -18.04
C LEU A 102 13.30 16.66 -18.57
N GLU A 103 12.17 16.36 -19.19
CA GLU A 103 11.87 15.02 -19.72
C GLU A 103 12.84 14.65 -20.86
N LEU A 104 13.10 15.58 -21.79
CA LEU A 104 14.08 15.38 -22.86
C LEU A 104 15.50 15.20 -22.30
N ALA A 105 15.87 15.95 -21.26
CA ALA A 105 17.17 15.81 -20.61
C ALA A 105 17.33 14.45 -19.93
N THR A 106 16.29 13.97 -19.23
CA THR A 106 16.26 12.64 -18.59
C THR A 106 16.35 11.54 -19.66
N MET A 107 15.51 11.61 -20.70
CA MET A 107 15.55 10.65 -21.80
C MET A 107 16.92 10.59 -22.49
N ARG A 108 17.60 11.71 -22.64
CA ARG A 108 18.96 11.78 -23.20
C ARG A 108 19.96 11.02 -22.35
N LEU A 109 19.99 11.30 -21.05
CA LEU A 109 20.90 10.64 -20.12
C LEU A 109 20.63 9.11 -20.11
N ASP A 110 19.39 8.70 -20.00
CA ASP A 110 18.97 7.29 -20.01
C ASP A 110 19.37 6.56 -21.31
N ALA A 111 19.15 7.21 -22.46
CA ALA A 111 19.52 6.63 -23.75
C ALA A 111 21.04 6.47 -23.89
N LEU A 112 21.83 7.43 -23.43
CA LEU A 112 23.29 7.38 -23.42
C LEU A 112 23.81 6.26 -22.49
N VAL A 113 23.23 6.14 -21.30
CA VAL A 113 23.57 5.08 -20.34
C VAL A 113 23.26 3.70 -20.93
N LYS A 114 22.06 3.50 -21.48
CA LYS A 114 21.64 2.24 -22.12
C LYS A 114 22.52 1.86 -23.30
N SER A 115 23.04 2.84 -24.04
CA SER A 115 23.96 2.58 -25.17
C SER A 115 25.41 2.33 -24.75
N GLY A 116 25.75 2.51 -23.46
CA GLY A 116 27.12 2.38 -22.95
C GLY A 116 28.07 3.47 -23.43
N ASN A 117 27.56 4.60 -23.90
CA ASN A 117 28.39 5.72 -24.36
C ASN A 117 28.87 6.57 -23.19
N TRP A 118 29.78 6.01 -22.39
CA TRP A 118 30.23 6.61 -21.13
C TRP A 118 30.92 7.98 -21.30
N GLU A 119 31.54 8.23 -22.45
CA GLU A 119 32.10 9.55 -22.75
C GLU A 119 31.01 10.62 -22.80
N LYS A 120 29.98 10.38 -23.61
CA LYS A 120 28.85 11.31 -23.70
C LYS A 120 28.05 11.40 -22.39
N VAL A 121 27.91 10.29 -21.65
CA VAL A 121 27.29 10.30 -20.31
C VAL A 121 28.04 11.26 -19.39
N PHE A 122 29.38 11.17 -19.36
CA PHE A 122 30.20 12.07 -18.56
C PHE A 122 30.04 13.54 -18.98
N ASP A 123 30.20 13.83 -20.27
CA ASP A 123 30.14 15.18 -20.81
C ASP A 123 28.75 15.83 -20.62
N THR A 124 27.66 15.05 -20.82
CA THR A 124 26.30 15.53 -20.59
C THR A 124 26.04 15.82 -19.10
N SER A 125 26.47 14.92 -18.21
CA SER A 125 26.32 15.11 -16.77
C SER A 125 27.17 16.30 -16.27
N MET A 126 28.38 16.44 -16.78
CA MET A 126 29.24 17.60 -16.48
C MET A 126 28.59 18.92 -16.90
N THR A 127 28.01 18.97 -18.10
CA THR A 127 27.27 20.14 -18.58
C THR A 127 26.10 20.49 -17.66
N THR A 128 25.27 19.48 -17.30
CA THR A 128 24.15 19.67 -16.40
C THR A 128 24.58 20.22 -15.03
N LEU A 129 25.61 19.63 -14.43
CA LEU A 129 26.05 19.97 -13.08
C LEU A 129 26.88 21.26 -13.01
N ALA A 130 27.82 21.47 -13.95
CA ALA A 130 28.77 22.57 -13.89
C ALA A 130 28.29 23.82 -14.65
N THR A 131 27.69 23.65 -15.83
CA THR A 131 27.31 24.75 -16.72
C THR A 131 25.89 25.23 -16.48
N GLU A 132 24.89 24.28 -16.43
CA GLU A 132 23.49 24.59 -16.16
C GLU A 132 23.22 24.81 -14.66
N ASN A 133 24.18 24.51 -13.81
CA ASN A 133 24.09 24.62 -12.35
C ASN A 133 22.91 23.85 -11.74
N ARG A 134 22.49 22.74 -12.36
CA ARG A 134 21.44 21.88 -11.87
C ARG A 134 22.05 20.83 -10.95
N ASP A 135 21.68 20.83 -9.67
CA ASP A 135 22.19 19.89 -8.67
C ASP A 135 21.33 18.61 -8.65
N ASP A 136 21.41 17.82 -9.73
CA ASP A 136 20.69 16.58 -9.93
C ASP A 136 21.53 15.37 -9.50
N PHE A 137 21.05 14.60 -8.51
CA PHE A 137 21.81 13.47 -7.95
C PHE A 137 21.99 12.32 -8.95
N GLU A 138 21.05 12.10 -9.88
CA GLU A 138 21.22 11.06 -10.90
C GLU A 138 22.34 11.42 -11.87
N SER A 139 22.43 12.68 -12.30
CA SER A 139 23.57 13.18 -13.10
C SER A 139 24.90 12.99 -12.37
N TRP A 140 24.96 13.25 -11.05
CA TRP A 140 26.13 12.97 -10.23
C TRP A 140 26.54 11.51 -10.24
N LYS A 141 25.59 10.60 -10.03
CA LYS A 141 25.84 9.15 -10.02
C LYS A 141 26.37 8.67 -11.38
N GLN A 142 25.71 9.07 -12.45
CA GLN A 142 26.09 8.66 -13.80
C GLN A 142 27.46 9.21 -14.20
N MET A 143 27.78 10.44 -13.80
CA MET A 143 29.11 11.03 -14.02
C MET A 143 30.20 10.28 -13.27
N ALA A 144 29.99 9.96 -12.00
CA ALA A 144 30.96 9.22 -11.19
C ALA A 144 31.17 7.79 -11.71
N TYR A 145 30.07 7.13 -12.10
CA TYR A 145 30.14 5.80 -12.71
C TYR A 145 30.85 5.82 -14.07
N ALA A 146 30.55 6.79 -14.93
CA ALA A 146 31.20 6.95 -16.23
C ALA A 146 32.70 7.20 -16.09
N ALA A 147 33.11 8.08 -15.15
CA ALA A 147 34.52 8.33 -14.86
C ALA A 147 35.27 7.04 -14.45
N THR A 148 34.63 6.22 -13.60
CA THR A 148 35.19 4.94 -13.15
C THR A 148 35.30 3.94 -14.31
N LYS A 149 34.31 3.90 -15.23
CA LYS A 149 34.31 2.99 -16.39
C LYS A 149 35.35 3.39 -17.44
N LEU A 150 35.55 4.68 -17.64
CA LEU A 150 36.50 5.19 -18.62
C LEU A 150 37.96 5.06 -18.17
N GLY A 151 38.20 5.09 -16.84
CA GLY A 151 39.56 5.02 -16.29
C GLY A 151 40.49 6.14 -16.78
N ASN A 152 39.92 7.28 -17.19
CA ASN A 152 40.67 8.40 -17.74
C ASN A 152 41.03 9.41 -16.64
N ASP A 153 42.33 9.67 -16.46
CA ASP A 153 42.84 10.54 -15.39
C ASP A 153 42.31 11.98 -15.49
N GLU A 154 42.14 12.52 -16.69
CA GLU A 154 41.66 13.89 -16.92
C GLU A 154 40.20 14.00 -16.47
N ARG A 155 39.32 13.08 -16.86
CA ARG A 155 37.92 13.07 -16.45
C ARG A 155 37.76 12.78 -14.96
N THR A 156 38.57 11.90 -14.41
CA THR A 156 38.61 11.64 -12.98
C THR A 156 39.01 12.89 -12.20
N SER A 157 40.00 13.64 -12.67
CA SER A 157 40.43 14.91 -12.06
C SER A 157 39.32 15.96 -12.13
N ALA A 158 38.67 16.09 -13.28
CA ALA A 158 37.52 17.01 -13.44
C ALA A 158 36.34 16.66 -12.53
N LEU A 159 36.05 15.38 -12.34
CA LEU A 159 35.03 14.92 -11.36
C LEU A 159 35.42 15.33 -9.94
N ILE A 160 36.69 15.07 -9.53
CA ILE A 160 37.16 15.39 -8.17
C ILE A 160 37.10 16.90 -7.93
N GLU A 161 37.56 17.71 -8.86
CA GLU A 161 37.46 19.17 -8.76
C GLU A 161 36.02 19.65 -8.60
N LEU A 162 35.09 19.09 -9.36
CA LEU A 162 33.68 19.44 -9.24
C LEU A 162 33.07 18.99 -7.91
N LEU A 163 33.43 17.80 -7.40
CA LEU A 163 33.01 17.32 -6.11
C LEU A 163 33.51 18.22 -4.97
N GLU A 164 34.77 18.61 -5.01
CA GLU A 164 35.37 19.55 -4.03
C GLU A 164 34.66 20.91 -4.05
N LYS A 165 34.38 21.43 -5.24
CA LYS A 165 33.66 22.70 -5.42
C LYS A 165 32.23 22.65 -4.91
N ARG A 166 31.56 21.48 -4.99
CA ARG A 166 30.15 21.27 -4.66
C ARG A 166 29.91 20.50 -3.36
N CYS A 167 30.93 20.18 -2.59
CA CYS A 167 30.81 19.44 -1.31
C CYS A 167 29.93 20.16 -0.27
N LYS A 168 29.65 21.45 -0.45
CA LYS A 168 28.75 22.25 0.39
C LYS A 168 27.25 22.05 0.05
N THR A 169 26.93 21.43 -1.08
CA THR A 169 25.54 21.01 -1.40
C THR A 169 25.31 19.59 -0.96
N ARG A 170 24.05 19.26 -0.59
CA ARG A 170 23.69 17.91 -0.17
C ARG A 170 24.01 16.87 -1.25
N ASN A 171 23.58 17.13 -2.49
CA ASN A 171 23.76 16.18 -3.58
C ASN A 171 25.24 16.03 -3.97
N GLY A 172 26.02 17.10 -3.93
CA GLY A 172 27.48 17.05 -4.16
C GLY A 172 28.22 16.23 -3.11
N ALA A 173 27.88 16.43 -1.80
CA ALA A 173 28.45 15.64 -0.73
C ALA A 173 28.03 14.16 -0.81
N LEU A 174 26.77 13.89 -1.12
CA LEU A 174 26.26 12.51 -1.30
C LEU A 174 26.90 11.84 -2.52
N ALA A 175 27.14 12.59 -3.60
CA ALA A 175 27.90 12.12 -4.76
C ALA A 175 29.34 11.73 -4.39
N GLY A 176 29.95 12.48 -3.46
CA GLY A 176 31.24 12.13 -2.86
C GLY A 176 31.21 10.77 -2.14
N VAL A 177 30.14 10.49 -1.37
CA VAL A 177 29.94 9.19 -0.73
C VAL A 177 29.77 8.08 -1.78
N TYR A 178 28.95 8.31 -2.80
CA TYR A 178 28.75 7.34 -3.90
C TYR A 178 30.08 7.05 -4.62
N TYR A 179 30.83 8.08 -5.00
CA TYR A 179 32.11 7.89 -5.67
C TYR A 179 33.13 7.15 -4.80
N ALA A 180 33.17 7.45 -3.50
CA ALA A 180 34.01 6.77 -2.54
C ALA A 180 33.63 5.28 -2.42
N SER A 181 32.34 4.96 -2.48
CA SER A 181 31.84 3.56 -2.43
C SER A 181 32.26 2.71 -3.60
N LEU A 182 32.59 3.33 -4.74
CA LEU A 182 33.17 2.64 -5.90
C LEU A 182 34.68 2.34 -5.73
N LYS A 183 35.33 2.91 -4.71
CA LYS A 183 36.78 2.76 -4.49
C LYS A 183 37.11 1.80 -3.35
N SER A 184 36.70 2.13 -2.13
CA SER A 184 37.01 1.31 -0.96
C SER A 184 36.13 1.64 0.23
N THR A 185 36.01 0.68 1.17
CA THR A 185 35.27 0.82 2.42
C THR A 185 35.77 1.99 3.28
N GLU A 186 37.10 2.19 3.34
CA GLU A 186 37.68 3.28 4.13
C GLU A 186 37.39 4.64 3.51
N ALA A 187 37.48 4.78 2.19
CA ALA A 187 37.09 6.00 1.49
C ALA A 187 35.59 6.29 1.73
N THR A 188 34.74 5.29 1.67
CA THR A 188 33.32 5.39 1.96
C THR A 188 33.06 5.88 3.38
N PHE A 189 33.74 5.32 4.38
CA PHE A 189 33.64 5.77 5.76
C PHE A 189 33.97 7.24 5.92
N ASN A 190 35.08 7.69 5.35
CA ASN A 190 35.52 9.10 5.45
C ASN A 190 34.53 10.05 4.74
N ALA A 191 34.05 9.69 3.59
CA ALA A 191 33.07 10.48 2.85
C ALA A 191 31.70 10.51 3.56
N ALA A 192 31.22 9.37 4.11
CA ALA A 192 29.99 9.30 4.87
C ALA A 192 30.09 10.09 6.19
N LYS A 193 31.25 10.04 6.86
CA LYS A 193 31.56 10.87 8.03
C LYS A 193 31.43 12.35 7.69
N PHE A 194 32.11 12.81 6.62
CA PHE A 194 32.01 14.19 6.14
C PHE A 194 30.56 14.59 5.83
N TYR A 195 29.82 13.69 5.17
CA TYR A 195 28.40 13.94 4.88
C TYR A 195 27.61 14.14 6.17
N PHE A 196 27.74 13.26 7.13
CA PHE A 196 26.97 13.32 8.38
C PHE A 196 27.31 14.55 9.22
N GLU A 197 28.57 14.92 9.30
CA GLU A 197 29.03 16.15 10.00
C GLU A 197 28.38 17.43 9.42
N ASN A 198 28.18 17.49 8.09
CA ASN A 198 27.64 18.66 7.41
C ASN A 198 26.12 18.63 7.21
N PHE A 199 25.52 17.43 7.02
CA PHE A 199 24.13 17.23 6.65
C PHE A 199 23.34 16.35 7.62
N GLY A 200 23.94 15.84 8.69
CA GLY A 200 23.27 15.02 9.72
C GLY A 200 22.07 15.70 10.40
N ARG A 201 22.02 17.04 10.30
CA ARG A 201 20.90 17.89 10.73
C ARG A 201 19.66 17.86 9.81
N GLN A 202 19.74 17.19 8.66
CA GLN A 202 18.61 17.04 7.75
C GLN A 202 17.88 15.71 8.04
N GLN A 203 16.56 15.70 7.93
CA GLN A 203 15.75 14.52 8.20
C GLN A 203 16.12 13.34 7.29
N CYS A 204 16.54 13.60 6.05
CA CYS A 204 16.90 12.56 5.08
C CYS A 204 18.31 11.97 5.30
N ALA A 205 19.12 12.47 6.22
CA ALA A 205 20.52 12.07 6.34
C ALA A 205 20.72 10.56 6.63
N PHE A 206 19.84 9.95 7.41
CA PHE A 206 19.85 8.51 7.64
C PHE A 206 19.54 7.75 6.34
N ASP A 207 18.48 8.13 5.62
CA ASP A 207 18.07 7.47 4.38
C ASP A 207 19.09 7.60 3.26
N ASP A 208 19.78 8.73 3.21
CA ASP A 208 20.86 8.99 2.26
C ASP A 208 22.07 8.07 2.50
N LEU A 209 22.38 7.78 3.76
CA LEU A 209 23.60 7.05 4.13
C LEU A 209 23.40 5.57 4.43
N LYS A 210 22.20 5.11 4.80
CA LYS A 210 21.96 3.75 5.31
C LYS A 210 22.57 2.65 4.44
N SER A 211 22.38 2.69 3.13
CA SER A 211 22.88 1.67 2.21
C SER A 211 24.42 1.63 2.10
N TYR A 212 25.09 2.75 2.35
CA TYR A 212 26.54 2.82 2.37
C TYR A 212 27.09 2.37 3.71
N VAL A 213 26.43 2.73 4.79
CA VAL A 213 26.84 2.45 6.17
C VAL A 213 26.68 0.96 6.52
N GLU A 214 25.69 0.27 5.99
CA GLU A 214 25.52 -1.19 6.15
C GLU A 214 26.73 -2.00 5.68
N ALA A 215 27.53 -1.47 4.76
CA ALA A 215 28.75 -2.10 4.27
C ALA A 215 30.01 -1.73 5.08
N LEU A 216 29.88 -0.87 6.11
CA LEU A 216 30.99 -0.39 6.94
C LEU A 216 31.13 -1.20 8.22
N ASP A 217 32.23 -0.95 8.96
CA ASP A 217 32.39 -1.43 10.35
C ASP A 217 31.35 -0.74 11.26
N ALA A 218 30.40 -1.54 11.77
CA ALA A 218 29.30 -1.07 12.58
C ALA A 218 29.77 -0.37 13.86
N GLN A 219 30.77 -0.93 14.57
CA GLN A 219 31.27 -0.37 15.83
C GLN A 219 31.95 0.97 15.60
N LYS A 220 32.77 1.07 14.54
CA LYS A 220 33.46 2.30 14.17
C LYS A 220 32.46 3.40 13.80
N TRP A 221 31.39 3.06 13.06
CA TRP A 221 30.35 4.01 12.70
C TRP A 221 29.54 4.48 13.91
N LEU A 222 29.11 3.56 14.76
CA LEU A 222 28.34 3.87 15.98
C LEU A 222 29.15 4.75 16.95
N ALA A 223 30.43 4.47 17.13
CA ALA A 223 31.29 5.33 17.93
C ALA A 223 31.36 6.77 17.40
N PHE A 224 31.45 6.91 16.07
CA PHE A 224 31.44 8.22 15.42
C PHE A 224 30.10 8.96 15.62
N VAL A 225 28.94 8.30 15.40
CA VAL A 225 27.63 8.99 15.58
C VAL A 225 27.34 9.30 17.04
N ASP A 226 27.86 8.54 17.99
CA ASP A 226 27.77 8.83 19.42
C ASP A 226 28.57 10.10 19.79
N GLU A 227 29.72 10.35 19.16
CA GLU A 227 30.46 11.62 19.30
C GLU A 227 29.62 12.81 18.82
N GLN A 228 28.79 12.62 17.79
CA GLN A 228 27.93 13.69 17.28
C GLN A 228 26.74 14.01 18.21
N ILE A 229 26.35 13.09 19.09
CA ILE A 229 25.27 13.29 20.09
C ILE A 229 25.79 14.04 21.33
N THR A 230 27.07 14.03 21.63
CA THR A 230 27.64 14.57 22.88
C THR A 230 27.45 16.07 23.06
N PHE A 231 27.16 16.82 22.00
CA PHE A 231 26.87 18.25 22.11
C PHE A 231 25.53 18.57 22.79
N ALA A 232 24.58 17.63 22.85
CA ALA A 232 23.26 17.82 23.46
C ALA A 232 23.31 17.69 25.00
N LYS A 233 24.23 18.35 25.68
CA LYS A 233 24.36 18.32 27.15
C LYS A 233 23.16 18.94 27.88
N SER A 234 22.40 19.82 27.21
CA SER A 234 21.15 20.40 27.72
C SER A 234 20.03 20.19 26.71
N MET A 235 19.29 19.10 26.87
CA MET A 235 18.16 18.75 25.98
C MET A 235 17.05 19.83 25.96
N GLU A 236 16.89 20.62 27.03
CA GLU A 236 15.92 21.70 27.12
C GLU A 236 16.16 22.81 26.07
N HIS A 237 17.41 23.01 25.67
CA HIS A 237 17.78 24.01 24.66
C HIS A 237 18.02 23.40 23.29
N ALA A 238 17.70 22.11 23.09
CA ALA A 238 17.91 21.46 21.81
C ALA A 238 17.07 22.11 20.71
N THR A 239 17.73 22.52 19.64
CA THR A 239 17.13 23.06 18.42
C THR A 239 16.63 21.93 17.50
N GLN A 240 15.84 22.25 16.47
CA GLN A 240 15.42 21.25 15.47
C GLN A 240 16.60 20.53 14.84
N ASN A 241 17.69 21.25 14.51
CA ASN A 241 18.89 20.65 13.92
C ASN A 241 19.52 19.59 14.84
N GLU A 242 19.59 19.85 16.14
CA GLU A 242 20.16 18.94 17.12
C GLU A 242 19.25 17.71 17.31
N VAL A 243 17.93 17.90 17.32
CA VAL A 243 16.98 16.78 17.34
C VAL A 243 17.14 15.91 16.11
N HIS A 244 17.32 16.50 14.92
CA HIS A 244 17.53 15.72 13.70
C HIS A 244 18.80 14.89 13.75
N ILE A 245 19.93 15.45 14.21
CA ILE A 245 21.19 14.69 14.38
C ILE A 245 20.99 13.53 15.37
N LEU A 246 20.36 13.80 16.53
CA LEU A 246 20.11 12.80 17.56
C LEU A 246 19.26 11.64 16.99
N VAL A 247 18.15 11.95 16.34
CA VAL A 247 17.25 10.94 15.79
C VAL A 247 17.91 10.15 14.67
N ASN A 248 18.65 10.81 13.76
CA ASN A 248 19.40 10.12 12.71
C ASN A 248 20.48 9.19 13.28
N ALA A 249 21.20 9.61 14.31
CA ALA A 249 22.16 8.76 15.01
C ALA A 249 21.46 7.55 15.66
N ARG A 250 20.31 7.76 16.34
CA ARG A 250 19.54 6.65 16.93
C ARG A 250 18.98 5.68 15.90
N LYS A 251 18.69 6.13 14.68
CA LYS A 251 18.32 5.25 13.54
C LYS A 251 19.48 4.35 13.11
N PHE A 252 20.73 4.82 13.17
CA PHE A 252 21.89 3.95 12.95
C PHE A 252 22.08 2.92 14.05
N HIS A 253 21.86 3.27 15.33
CA HIS A 253 21.85 2.28 16.41
C HIS A 253 20.75 1.24 16.20
N TYR A 254 19.53 1.66 15.77
CA TYR A 254 18.46 0.74 15.44
C TYR A 254 18.86 -0.27 14.35
N LEU A 255 19.59 0.20 13.33
CA LEU A 255 20.02 -0.60 12.18
C LEU A 255 21.18 -1.55 12.53
N LEU A 256 22.20 -1.06 13.22
CA LEU A 256 23.50 -1.71 13.34
C LEU A 256 23.74 -2.43 14.68
N ASP A 257 22.95 -2.14 15.72
CA ASP A 257 23.05 -2.77 17.04
C ASP A 257 21.72 -3.41 17.48
N PRO A 258 21.31 -4.52 16.84
CA PRO A 258 20.01 -5.15 17.11
C PRO A 258 19.92 -5.80 18.50
N ASP A 259 21.03 -5.94 19.23
CA ASP A 259 21.11 -6.62 20.52
C ASP A 259 21.15 -5.66 21.74
N ASP A 260 21.07 -4.31 21.52
CA ASP A 260 21.06 -3.33 22.62
C ASP A 260 19.78 -3.46 23.47
N LYS A 261 19.86 -4.20 24.57
CA LYS A 261 18.76 -4.38 25.53
C LYS A 261 18.23 -3.06 26.11
N SER A 262 19.04 -2.02 26.13
CA SER A 262 18.69 -0.70 26.67
C SER A 262 18.08 0.24 25.64
N PHE A 263 17.95 -0.20 24.37
CA PHE A 263 17.54 0.65 23.27
C PHE A 263 16.18 1.32 23.50
N VAL A 264 15.18 0.54 23.93
CA VAL A 264 13.82 1.06 24.21
C VAL A 264 13.85 2.08 25.33
N ASP A 265 14.51 1.74 26.44
CA ASP A 265 14.61 2.62 27.62
C ASP A 265 15.29 3.95 27.27
N LYS A 266 16.42 3.88 26.55
CA LYS A 266 17.14 5.08 26.10
C LYS A 266 16.26 5.97 25.23
N ASN A 267 15.53 5.40 24.27
CA ASN A 267 14.69 6.17 23.37
C ASN A 267 13.50 6.83 24.09
N ILE A 268 12.86 6.15 25.02
CA ILE A 268 11.78 6.71 25.84
C ILE A 268 12.29 7.87 26.70
N LEU A 269 13.42 7.70 27.38
CA LEU A 269 14.00 8.76 28.21
C LEU A 269 14.45 9.97 27.39
N LEU A 270 14.99 9.74 26.19
CA LEU A 270 15.35 10.82 25.26
C LEU A 270 14.09 11.56 24.78
N TYR A 271 13.04 10.82 24.40
CA TYR A 271 11.78 11.40 23.98
C TYR A 271 11.18 12.32 25.06
N ASN A 272 11.05 11.83 26.29
CA ASN A 272 10.51 12.64 27.40
C ASN A 272 11.29 13.97 27.57
N LYS A 273 12.62 13.92 27.48
CA LYS A 273 13.46 15.13 27.57
C LYS A 273 13.23 16.07 26.40
N LEU A 274 13.03 15.54 25.20
CA LEU A 274 12.80 16.35 24.00
C LEU A 274 11.44 17.06 23.98
N LEU A 275 10.45 16.58 24.74
CA LEU A 275 9.16 17.27 24.89
C LEU A 275 9.28 18.64 25.57
N THR A 276 10.36 18.87 26.35
CA THR A 276 10.67 20.18 26.97
C THR A 276 11.61 21.03 26.13
N SER A 277 12.08 20.56 24.98
CA SER A 277 13.05 21.22 24.13
C SER A 277 12.47 22.43 23.35
N LEU A 278 13.36 23.35 22.95
CA LEU A 278 13.00 24.43 22.04
C LEU A 278 12.47 23.87 20.71
N ALA A 279 13.03 22.79 20.19
CA ALA A 279 12.56 22.14 18.96
C ALA A 279 11.09 21.73 19.01
N PHE A 280 10.61 21.28 20.18
CA PHE A 280 9.21 20.93 20.35
C PHE A 280 8.32 22.17 20.53
N GLN A 281 8.79 23.18 21.29
CA GLN A 281 8.04 24.40 21.58
C GLN A 281 7.91 25.31 20.35
N ASP A 282 8.95 25.42 19.54
CA ASP A 282 9.00 26.30 18.35
C ASP A 282 8.45 25.61 17.08
N LYS A 283 8.00 24.36 17.18
CA LYS A 283 7.41 23.62 16.06
C LYS A 283 6.15 24.33 15.54
N LEU A 284 6.04 24.49 14.21
CA LEU A 284 4.81 24.98 13.60
C LEU A 284 3.65 24.02 13.90
N GLU A 285 2.45 24.56 14.09
CA GLU A 285 1.27 23.76 14.42
C GLU A 285 0.96 22.68 13.36
N THR A 286 1.31 22.94 12.10
CA THR A 286 1.08 22.04 10.96
C THR A 286 2.16 20.98 10.77
N ASP A 287 3.30 21.13 11.43
CA ASP A 287 4.45 20.26 11.26
C ASP A 287 4.41 19.11 12.27
N TYR A 288 4.98 17.96 11.92
CA TYR A 288 5.19 16.88 12.88
C TYR A 288 6.53 17.01 13.59
N PHE A 289 6.59 16.52 14.81
CA PHE A 289 7.80 16.52 15.62
C PHE A 289 8.72 15.34 15.24
N TYR A 290 9.93 15.64 14.79
CA TYR A 290 10.86 14.59 14.35
C TYR A 290 11.32 13.67 15.50
N GLY A 291 11.27 14.16 16.75
CA GLY A 291 11.57 13.38 17.97
C GLY A 291 10.63 12.19 18.20
N ASP A 292 9.42 12.18 17.60
CA ASP A 292 8.47 11.06 17.69
C ASP A 292 9.05 9.78 17.06
N ASP A 293 10.04 9.89 16.17
CA ASP A 293 10.73 8.72 15.62
C ASP A 293 11.40 7.88 16.69
N LEU A 294 11.78 8.47 17.85
CA LEU A 294 12.30 7.72 18.99
C LEU A 294 11.26 6.74 19.56
N ILE A 295 10.00 7.19 19.66
CA ILE A 295 8.90 6.33 20.12
C ILE A 295 8.52 5.31 19.05
N ILE A 296 8.53 5.69 17.77
CA ILE A 296 8.28 4.75 16.66
C ILE A 296 9.35 3.65 16.66
N MET A 297 10.63 3.99 16.85
CA MET A 297 11.71 3.02 16.95
C MET A 297 11.57 2.12 18.19
N ALA A 298 11.21 2.67 19.35
CA ALA A 298 10.95 1.88 20.57
C ALA A 298 9.77 0.91 20.37
N ALA A 299 8.67 1.38 19.78
CA ALA A 299 7.50 0.60 19.45
C ALA A 299 7.83 -0.55 18.48
N THR A 300 8.50 -0.24 17.37
CA THR A 300 8.87 -1.25 16.36
C THR A 300 9.90 -2.23 16.88
N TRP A 301 10.85 -1.82 17.74
CA TRP A 301 11.78 -2.71 18.43
C TRP A 301 11.05 -3.77 19.26
N LEU A 302 10.08 -3.34 20.07
CA LEU A 302 9.25 -4.24 20.88
C LEU A 302 8.43 -5.21 20.00
N LEU A 303 7.79 -4.70 18.93
CA LEU A 303 6.99 -5.52 18.04
C LEU A 303 7.82 -6.57 17.27
N GLN A 304 9.09 -6.29 17.01
CA GLN A 304 10.04 -7.25 16.43
C GLN A 304 10.45 -8.37 17.39
N GLY A 305 10.21 -8.20 18.69
CA GLY A 305 10.66 -9.11 19.72
C GLY A 305 12.18 -9.02 19.98
N ARG A 306 12.79 -7.86 19.68
CA ARG A 306 14.21 -7.62 19.96
C ARG A 306 14.46 -7.58 21.47
N PRO A 307 15.70 -7.80 21.92
CA PRO A 307 16.04 -7.81 23.34
C PRO A 307 15.69 -6.50 24.05
N VAL A 308 15.19 -6.59 25.28
CA VAL A 308 14.84 -5.46 26.15
C VAL A 308 15.37 -5.67 27.56
N SER A 309 15.54 -4.60 28.32
CA SER A 309 16.01 -4.65 29.72
C SER A 309 15.04 -5.37 30.65
N SER A 310 13.74 -5.15 30.43
CA SER A 310 12.64 -5.75 31.19
C SER A 310 11.69 -6.50 30.25
N PRO A 311 11.44 -7.80 30.45
CA PRO A 311 10.59 -8.59 29.57
C PRO A 311 9.15 -8.09 29.61
N VAL A 312 8.47 -8.13 28.44
CA VAL A 312 7.06 -7.78 28.27
C VAL A 312 6.31 -9.06 27.91
N PRO A 313 5.25 -9.44 28.66
CA PRO A 313 4.41 -10.59 28.30
C PRO A 313 3.75 -10.38 26.93
N ASP A 314 3.67 -11.43 26.12
CA ASP A 314 3.09 -11.35 24.76
C ASP A 314 1.65 -10.79 24.75
N GLN A 315 0.83 -11.15 25.74
CA GLN A 315 -0.54 -10.68 25.87
C GLN A 315 -0.66 -9.15 26.13
N ASP A 316 0.39 -8.54 26.68
CA ASP A 316 0.41 -7.12 27.06
C ASP A 316 1.20 -6.26 26.04
N LEU A 317 1.97 -6.90 25.15
CA LEU A 317 2.88 -6.25 24.21
C LEU A 317 2.18 -5.23 23.31
N VAL A 318 1.11 -5.64 22.64
CA VAL A 318 0.40 -4.76 21.68
C VAL A 318 -0.25 -3.59 22.40
N ILE A 319 -0.81 -3.80 23.60
CA ILE A 319 -1.42 -2.72 24.40
C ILE A 319 -0.35 -1.74 24.89
N LEU A 320 0.80 -2.24 25.36
CA LEU A 320 1.93 -1.38 25.72
C LEU A 320 2.37 -0.51 24.54
N VAL A 321 2.52 -1.11 23.35
CA VAL A 321 2.93 -0.36 22.15
C VAL A 321 1.87 0.66 21.75
N ILE A 322 0.58 0.33 21.85
CA ILE A 322 -0.50 1.32 21.64
C ILE A 322 -0.35 2.49 22.61
N ILE A 323 -0.07 2.25 23.90
CA ILE A 323 0.11 3.31 24.90
C ILE A 323 1.31 4.21 24.54
N LEU A 324 2.45 3.62 24.13
CA LEU A 324 3.61 4.39 23.66
C LEU A 324 3.23 5.30 22.49
N LEU A 325 2.55 4.76 21.50
CA LEU A 325 2.16 5.51 20.29
C LEU A 325 1.04 6.53 20.56
N GLU A 326 0.09 6.24 21.45
CA GLU A 326 -0.96 7.20 21.85
C GLU A 326 -0.36 8.37 22.61
N THR A 327 0.67 8.15 23.44
CA THR A 327 1.39 9.25 24.09
C THR A 327 2.02 10.17 23.04
N ALA A 328 2.66 9.62 22.02
CA ALA A 328 3.18 10.42 20.90
C ALA A 328 2.06 11.14 20.12
N ALA A 329 0.96 10.44 19.80
CA ALA A 329 -0.18 11.02 19.08
C ALA A 329 -0.92 12.12 19.87
N SER A 330 -0.88 12.07 21.20
CA SER A 330 -1.44 13.10 22.08
C SER A 330 -0.58 14.37 22.08
N ASN A 331 0.75 14.21 22.07
CA ASN A 331 1.71 15.31 22.04
C ASN A 331 1.85 15.92 20.64
N ASP A 332 1.75 15.09 19.58
CA ASP A 332 1.79 15.55 18.19
C ASP A 332 0.67 14.97 17.33
N LYS A 333 -0.22 15.86 16.88
CA LYS A 333 -1.38 15.48 16.06
C LYS A 333 -1.03 15.15 14.61
N HIS A 334 0.13 15.56 14.12
CA HIS A 334 0.49 15.52 12.69
C HIS A 334 1.42 14.38 12.31
N GLN A 335 1.93 13.60 13.27
CA GLN A 335 2.79 12.47 12.97
C GLN A 335 2.01 11.31 12.33
N PHE A 336 2.02 11.26 10.99
CA PHE A 336 1.21 10.31 10.21
C PHE A 336 1.63 8.85 10.42
N ARG A 337 2.93 8.56 10.65
CA ARG A 337 3.40 7.18 10.88
C ARG A 337 2.88 6.61 12.20
N VAL A 338 2.82 7.42 13.25
CA VAL A 338 2.20 7.05 14.53
C VAL A 338 0.73 6.69 14.32
N ARG A 339 -0.01 7.52 13.57
CA ARG A 339 -1.43 7.27 13.30
C ARG A 339 -1.68 6.03 12.46
N LEU A 340 -0.83 5.75 11.47
CA LEU A 340 -0.92 4.52 10.67
C LEU A 340 -0.63 3.27 11.50
N TRP A 341 0.39 3.30 12.37
CA TRP A 341 0.66 2.22 13.31
C TRP A 341 -0.51 2.00 14.27
N LEU A 342 -1.05 3.06 14.86
CA LEU A 342 -2.23 2.97 15.72
C LEU A 342 -3.44 2.40 14.98
N THR A 343 -3.70 2.86 13.75
CA THR A 343 -4.78 2.29 12.93
C THR A 343 -4.61 0.78 12.77
N ARG A 344 -3.40 0.32 12.46
CA ARG A 344 -3.11 -1.10 12.29
C ARG A 344 -3.22 -1.90 13.59
N LEU A 345 -2.62 -1.43 14.67
CA LEU A 345 -2.61 -2.15 15.95
C LEU A 345 -4.01 -2.21 16.58
N TYR A 346 -4.80 -1.15 16.47
CA TYR A 346 -6.20 -1.19 16.91
C TYR A 346 -7.05 -2.17 16.12
N LEU A 347 -6.85 -2.27 14.80
CA LEU A 347 -7.51 -3.31 14.00
C LEU A 347 -7.04 -4.71 14.39
N TYR A 348 -5.72 -4.87 14.65
CA TYR A 348 -5.15 -6.15 15.06
C TYR A 348 -5.79 -6.69 16.35
N ILE A 349 -6.15 -5.81 17.30
CA ILE A 349 -6.86 -6.18 18.53
C ILE A 349 -8.39 -6.04 18.41
N GLY A 350 -8.94 -5.87 17.21
CA GLY A 350 -10.39 -5.82 16.95
C GLY A 350 -11.10 -4.54 17.41
N SER A 351 -10.39 -3.43 17.63
CA SER A 351 -10.95 -2.15 18.09
C SER A 351 -11.09 -1.15 16.94
N PHE A 352 -12.09 -1.36 16.09
CA PHE A 352 -12.28 -0.62 14.84
C PHE A 352 -12.50 0.88 15.02
N GLN A 353 -13.28 1.31 16.02
CA GLN A 353 -13.61 2.75 16.19
C GLN A 353 -12.37 3.58 16.51
N GLN A 354 -11.43 3.05 17.30
CA GLN A 354 -10.16 3.69 17.60
C GLN A 354 -9.30 3.78 16.34
N ALA A 355 -9.22 2.67 15.57
CA ALA A 355 -8.55 2.66 14.27
C ALA A 355 -9.14 3.71 13.31
N LEU A 356 -10.46 3.80 13.21
CA LEU A 356 -11.16 4.79 12.39
C LEU A 356 -10.84 6.22 12.82
N GLY A 357 -10.75 6.48 14.13
CA GLY A 357 -10.37 7.79 14.65
C GLY A 357 -9.00 8.25 14.16
N HIS A 358 -7.98 7.37 14.26
CA HIS A 358 -6.62 7.68 13.78
C HIS A 358 -6.55 7.77 12.26
N TYR A 359 -7.25 6.89 11.54
CA TYR A 359 -7.33 6.94 10.09
C TYR A 359 -7.96 8.26 9.58
N ASN A 360 -9.05 8.69 10.18
CA ASN A 360 -9.72 9.96 9.83
C ASN A 360 -8.81 11.17 10.08
N ALA A 361 -7.99 11.12 11.12
CA ALA A 361 -7.05 12.20 11.44
C ALA A 361 -5.91 12.34 10.40
N LEU A 362 -5.66 11.33 9.57
CA LEU A 362 -4.74 11.41 8.43
C LEU A 362 -5.29 12.28 7.29
N ALA A 363 -6.59 12.59 7.29
CA ALA A 363 -7.25 13.38 6.26
C ALA A 363 -6.99 12.91 4.81
N ILE A 364 -6.95 11.59 4.62
CA ILE A 364 -6.70 10.92 3.33
C ILE A 364 -7.77 11.30 2.31
N LYS A 365 -7.35 11.71 1.10
CA LYS A 365 -8.24 12.22 0.05
C LYS A 365 -7.81 11.73 -1.33
N ASN A 366 -8.76 11.74 -2.27
CA ASN A 366 -8.51 11.47 -3.68
C ASN A 366 -7.75 10.15 -3.91
N ILE A 367 -6.67 10.19 -4.70
CA ILE A 367 -5.87 9.00 -5.04
C ILE A 367 -5.28 8.30 -3.80
N GLN A 368 -5.04 9.03 -2.71
CA GLN A 368 -4.58 8.42 -1.46
C GLN A 368 -5.59 7.40 -0.91
N MET A 369 -6.89 7.54 -1.22
CA MET A 369 -7.89 6.55 -0.83
C MET A 369 -7.68 5.20 -1.53
N ASP A 370 -7.23 5.18 -2.79
CA ASP A 370 -6.86 3.93 -3.47
C ASP A 370 -5.59 3.31 -2.88
N VAL A 371 -4.62 4.17 -2.53
CA VAL A 371 -3.29 3.76 -2.07
C VAL A 371 -3.27 3.30 -0.61
N LEU A 372 -4.04 3.96 0.29
CA LEU A 372 -3.90 3.82 1.74
C LEU A 372 -5.14 3.25 2.45
N SER A 373 -6.30 3.17 1.79
CA SER A 373 -7.51 2.69 2.49
C SER A 373 -7.43 1.24 2.98
N HIS A 374 -6.50 0.46 2.43
CA HIS A 374 -6.25 -0.90 2.89
C HIS A 374 -5.78 -0.97 4.35
N TYR A 375 -5.21 0.11 4.89
CA TYR A 375 -4.85 0.19 6.32
C TYR A 375 -6.06 0.08 7.25
N LEU A 376 -7.24 0.54 6.81
CA LEU A 376 -8.47 0.52 7.59
C LEU A 376 -9.50 -0.49 7.07
N LEU A 377 -9.66 -0.60 5.73
CA LEU A 377 -10.83 -1.21 5.11
C LEU A 377 -10.60 -2.65 4.62
N SER A 378 -9.36 -3.18 4.72
CA SER A 378 -9.13 -4.61 4.47
C SER A 378 -9.94 -5.46 5.45
N ARG A 379 -10.76 -6.39 4.94
CA ARG A 379 -11.60 -7.29 5.77
C ARG A 379 -12.51 -6.58 6.77
N VAL A 380 -12.92 -5.33 6.49
CA VAL A 380 -13.79 -4.55 7.40
C VAL A 380 -15.12 -5.25 7.68
N SER A 381 -15.66 -6.00 6.71
CA SER A 381 -16.89 -6.79 6.88
C SER A 381 -16.79 -7.86 7.96
N THR A 382 -15.57 -8.27 8.32
CA THR A 382 -15.30 -9.36 9.26
C THR A 382 -14.60 -8.90 10.54
N ILE A 383 -14.29 -7.61 10.67
CA ILE A 383 -13.77 -7.03 11.91
C ILE A 383 -14.87 -6.23 12.61
N CYS A 384 -15.45 -5.27 11.90
CA CYS A 384 -16.57 -4.46 12.38
C CYS A 384 -17.36 -3.95 11.16
N PRO A 385 -18.41 -4.66 10.72
CA PRO A 385 -19.17 -4.31 9.53
C PRO A 385 -19.65 -2.87 9.60
N THR A 386 -19.10 -2.01 8.75
CA THR A 386 -19.39 -0.58 8.75
C THR A 386 -19.53 -0.05 7.33
N TRP A 387 -20.58 0.73 7.07
CA TRP A 387 -20.98 1.14 5.73
C TRP A 387 -20.34 2.45 5.27
N LYS A 388 -20.37 3.47 6.13
CA LYS A 388 -20.03 4.83 5.75
C LYS A 388 -18.59 5.01 5.21
N PRO A 389 -17.53 4.51 5.86
CA PRO A 389 -16.16 4.64 5.35
C PRO A 389 -15.95 3.91 4.01
N LEU A 390 -16.61 2.75 3.82
CA LEU A 390 -16.54 2.00 2.58
C LEU A 390 -17.06 2.78 1.38
N ILE A 391 -18.25 3.35 1.50
CA ILE A 391 -18.90 4.09 0.40
C ILE A 391 -18.14 5.36 0.08
N SER A 392 -17.76 6.15 1.07
CA SER A 392 -17.00 7.38 0.84
C SER A 392 -15.67 7.13 0.14
N THR A 393 -15.02 5.99 0.40
CA THR A 393 -13.78 5.60 -0.29
C THR A 393 -14.07 5.11 -1.71
N ARG A 394 -15.17 4.39 -1.94
CA ARG A 394 -15.54 3.86 -3.25
C ARG A 394 -15.91 4.94 -4.26
N ASP A 395 -16.51 6.04 -3.80
CA ASP A 395 -16.98 7.15 -4.66
C ASP A 395 -15.86 7.76 -5.54
N ILE A 396 -14.58 7.61 -5.15
CA ILE A 396 -13.47 8.12 -5.95
C ILE A 396 -13.35 7.42 -7.32
N TYR A 397 -13.65 6.12 -7.39
CA TYR A 397 -13.54 5.36 -8.63
C TYR A 397 -14.62 5.76 -9.63
N ASP A 398 -15.85 5.98 -9.16
CA ASP A 398 -16.97 6.43 -9.98
C ASP A 398 -16.73 7.86 -10.48
N SER A 399 -16.26 8.75 -9.61
CA SER A 399 -15.88 10.12 -9.97
C SER A 399 -14.76 10.14 -11.02
N ASN A 400 -13.75 9.30 -10.88
CA ASN A 400 -12.61 9.23 -11.79
C ASN A 400 -13.03 8.68 -13.17
N ALA A 401 -13.91 7.68 -13.21
CA ALA A 401 -14.43 7.13 -14.47
C ALA A 401 -15.10 8.20 -15.33
N VAL A 402 -15.74 9.20 -14.71
CA VAL A 402 -16.37 10.34 -15.40
C VAL A 402 -15.34 11.41 -15.77
N GLN A 403 -14.38 11.71 -14.88
CA GLN A 403 -13.44 12.82 -15.05
C GLN A 403 -12.30 12.51 -16.04
N THR A 404 -11.80 11.27 -16.07
CA THR A 404 -10.65 10.89 -16.92
C THR A 404 -10.89 11.21 -18.41
N PRO A 405 -12.03 10.86 -19.05
CA PRO A 405 -12.29 11.23 -20.44
C PRO A 405 -12.29 12.74 -20.68
N TYR A 406 -12.79 13.51 -19.71
CA TYR A 406 -12.80 14.97 -19.80
C TYR A 406 -11.37 15.53 -19.75
N HIS A 407 -10.51 15.04 -18.86
CA HIS A 407 -9.11 15.45 -18.79
C HIS A 407 -8.34 15.08 -20.05
N ILE A 408 -8.52 13.89 -20.61
CA ILE A 408 -7.90 13.49 -21.87
C ILE A 408 -8.28 14.46 -23.00
N LYS A 409 -9.57 14.84 -23.10
CA LYS A 409 -10.02 15.82 -24.07
C LYS A 409 -9.28 17.16 -23.89
N LYS A 410 -9.14 17.65 -22.66
CA LYS A 410 -8.42 18.91 -22.35
C LYS A 410 -6.95 18.84 -22.71
N ILE A 411 -6.28 17.71 -22.46
CA ILE A 411 -4.89 17.49 -22.85
C ILE A 411 -4.71 17.58 -24.37
N TYR A 412 -5.62 16.97 -25.17
CA TYR A 412 -5.58 17.10 -26.63
C TYR A 412 -5.84 18.55 -27.10
N GLU A 413 -6.75 19.27 -26.46
CA GLU A 413 -7.06 20.67 -26.78
C GLU A 413 -5.88 21.61 -26.48
N SER A 414 -5.15 21.36 -25.39
CA SER A 414 -3.98 22.18 -24.98
C SER A 414 -2.69 21.83 -25.72
N GLY A 415 -2.65 20.69 -26.42
CA GLY A 415 -1.44 20.20 -27.08
C GLY A 415 -0.38 19.58 -26.15
N ALA A 416 -0.74 19.24 -24.90
CA ALA A 416 0.14 18.61 -23.93
C ALA A 416 0.26 17.09 -24.18
N PHE A 417 0.72 16.70 -25.36
CA PHE A 417 0.66 15.33 -25.87
C PHE A 417 1.43 14.31 -25.05
N SER A 418 2.50 14.70 -24.35
CA SER A 418 3.26 13.84 -23.47
C SER A 418 2.42 13.28 -22.30
N GLN A 419 1.40 14.02 -21.85
CA GLN A 419 0.56 13.67 -20.71
C GLN A 419 -0.58 12.69 -21.06
N VAL A 420 -0.91 12.49 -22.35
CA VAL A 420 -2.05 11.63 -22.75
C VAL A 420 -1.86 10.21 -22.24
N ALA A 421 -0.70 9.62 -22.47
CA ALA A 421 -0.38 8.25 -22.06
C ALA A 421 -0.51 8.09 -20.54
N GLY A 422 0.08 9.01 -19.77
CA GLY A 422 0.00 9.02 -18.32
C GLY A 422 -1.43 9.14 -17.78
N CYS A 423 -2.24 10.03 -18.36
CA CYS A 423 -3.63 10.19 -17.97
C CYS A 423 -4.48 8.94 -18.27
N MET A 424 -4.24 8.29 -19.41
CA MET A 424 -4.93 7.04 -19.76
C MET A 424 -4.50 5.88 -18.85
N GLU A 425 -3.21 5.73 -18.60
CA GLU A 425 -2.69 4.71 -17.67
C GLU A 425 -3.21 4.94 -16.26
N PHE A 426 -3.26 6.18 -15.79
CA PHE A 426 -3.85 6.53 -14.50
C PHE A 426 -5.32 6.09 -14.39
N GLY A 427 -6.15 6.42 -15.39
CA GLY A 427 -7.54 5.99 -15.44
C GLY A 427 -7.68 4.48 -15.46
N LYS A 428 -6.82 3.77 -16.21
CA LYS A 428 -6.79 2.30 -16.28
C LYS A 428 -6.36 1.69 -14.95
N ARG A 429 -5.32 2.21 -14.31
CA ARG A 429 -4.85 1.74 -12.99
C ARG A 429 -5.93 1.84 -11.94
N LEU A 430 -6.74 2.91 -11.94
CA LEU A 430 -7.87 3.04 -11.02
C LEU A 430 -9.04 2.12 -11.39
N SER A 431 -9.36 1.95 -12.68
CA SER A 431 -10.42 1.04 -13.10
C SER A 431 -10.13 -0.41 -12.76
N ASP A 432 -8.86 -0.81 -12.88
CA ASP A 432 -8.35 -2.17 -12.66
C ASP A 432 -7.76 -2.36 -11.26
N SER A 433 -7.95 -1.40 -10.34
CA SER A 433 -7.40 -1.45 -8.98
C SER A 433 -7.90 -2.66 -8.20
N VAL A 434 -6.95 -3.43 -7.63
CA VAL A 434 -7.26 -4.50 -6.65
C VAL A 434 -8.08 -3.94 -5.49
N ASN A 435 -7.72 -2.75 -4.99
CA ASN A 435 -8.41 -2.12 -3.88
C ASN A 435 -9.89 -1.81 -4.20
N LYS A 436 -10.19 -1.35 -5.42
CA LYS A 436 -11.57 -1.19 -5.91
C LYS A 436 -12.35 -2.51 -5.81
N GLY A 437 -11.74 -3.60 -6.27
CA GLY A 437 -12.35 -4.94 -6.20
C GLY A 437 -12.63 -5.36 -4.75
N ILE A 438 -11.68 -5.16 -3.85
CA ILE A 438 -11.82 -5.45 -2.42
C ILE A 438 -13.00 -4.65 -1.84
N LEU A 439 -13.04 -3.33 -2.05
CA LEU A 439 -14.09 -2.47 -1.50
C LEU A 439 -15.49 -2.84 -2.03
N CYS A 440 -15.59 -3.28 -3.28
CA CYS A 440 -16.85 -3.77 -3.84
C CYS A 440 -17.33 -5.05 -3.13
N VAL A 441 -16.44 -6.01 -2.92
CA VAL A 441 -16.76 -7.26 -2.19
C VAL A 441 -17.12 -6.94 -0.74
N GLU A 442 -16.29 -6.16 -0.06
CA GLU A 442 -16.52 -5.78 1.35
C GLU A 442 -17.86 -5.05 1.54
N ALA A 443 -18.22 -4.14 0.63
CA ALA A 443 -19.50 -3.44 0.68
C ALA A 443 -20.70 -4.41 0.59
N LYS A 444 -20.63 -5.42 -0.28
CA LYS A 444 -21.69 -6.41 -0.43
C LYS A 444 -21.84 -7.28 0.81
N ARG A 445 -20.71 -7.69 1.40
CA ARG A 445 -20.68 -8.46 2.64
C ARG A 445 -21.22 -7.66 3.82
N VAL A 446 -20.77 -6.40 3.98
CA VAL A 446 -21.30 -5.49 5.01
C VAL A 446 -22.82 -5.31 4.88
N ALA A 447 -23.32 -5.08 3.66
CA ALA A 447 -24.74 -4.92 3.43
C ALA A 447 -25.53 -6.18 3.84
N ARG A 448 -25.03 -7.38 3.53
CA ARG A 448 -25.63 -8.66 3.93
C ARG A 448 -25.68 -8.80 5.43
N ILE A 449 -24.55 -8.60 6.12
CA ILE A 449 -24.45 -8.75 7.59
C ILE A 449 -25.36 -7.75 8.32
N LEU A 450 -25.46 -6.52 7.82
CA LEU A 450 -26.32 -5.48 8.40
C LEU A 450 -27.79 -5.58 7.97
N GLY A 451 -28.17 -6.52 7.10
CA GLY A 451 -29.53 -6.69 6.58
C GLY A 451 -29.99 -5.49 5.73
N MET A 452 -29.07 -4.82 5.04
CA MET A 452 -29.38 -3.69 4.16
C MET A 452 -29.89 -4.16 2.80
N LYS A 453 -30.78 -3.37 2.17
CA LYS A 453 -31.18 -3.65 0.79
C LYS A 453 -30.02 -3.48 -0.17
N MET A 454 -29.81 -4.47 -1.04
CA MET A 454 -28.67 -4.53 -1.98
C MET A 454 -28.94 -3.80 -3.30
N GLU A 455 -30.15 -3.26 -3.48
CA GLU A 455 -30.54 -2.51 -4.70
C GLU A 455 -29.61 -1.27 -4.88
N GLY A 456 -28.95 -1.21 -6.03
CA GLY A 456 -28.01 -0.11 -6.35
C GLY A 456 -26.55 -0.33 -5.90
N LEU A 457 -26.26 -1.41 -5.18
CA LEU A 457 -24.88 -1.81 -4.86
C LEU A 457 -24.20 -2.56 -6.01
N GLY A 458 -24.38 -2.13 -7.24
CA GLY A 458 -23.90 -2.79 -8.44
C GLY A 458 -22.49 -3.37 -8.32
N ILE A 459 -22.38 -4.57 -7.76
CA ILE A 459 -21.28 -5.44 -8.13
C ILE A 459 -21.72 -6.05 -9.45
N ASN A 460 -21.34 -5.37 -10.51
CA ASN A 460 -21.53 -5.92 -11.83
C ASN A 460 -20.62 -7.15 -11.95
N PRO A 461 -21.12 -8.36 -12.35
CA PRO A 461 -20.27 -9.52 -12.64
C PRO A 461 -19.17 -9.24 -13.68
N ILE A 462 -19.26 -8.13 -14.40
CA ILE A 462 -18.28 -7.61 -15.36
C ILE A 462 -16.94 -7.19 -14.68
N LEU A 463 -16.86 -7.09 -13.36
CA LEU A 463 -15.63 -6.78 -12.63
C LEU A 463 -14.58 -7.93 -12.60
N ARG A 464 -14.78 -9.00 -13.37
CA ARG A 464 -13.74 -10.02 -13.53
C ARG A 464 -12.60 -9.46 -14.37
N SER A 465 -11.67 -8.78 -13.73
CA SER A 465 -10.42 -8.44 -14.39
C SER A 465 -9.44 -9.60 -14.25
N THR A 466 -8.85 -10.00 -15.36
CA THR A 466 -7.68 -10.89 -15.36
C THR A 466 -6.39 -10.12 -15.10
N LYS A 467 -6.47 -8.79 -15.06
CA LYS A 467 -5.31 -7.88 -15.01
C LYS A 467 -5.47 -6.85 -13.90
N TRP A 468 -5.69 -7.32 -12.67
CA TRP A 468 -5.71 -6.45 -11.49
C TRP A 468 -4.39 -5.68 -11.35
N LYS A 469 -4.48 -4.39 -11.03
CA LYS A 469 -3.34 -3.50 -10.76
C LYS A 469 -3.21 -3.26 -9.26
N GLU A 470 -2.01 -3.52 -8.73
CA GLU A 470 -1.67 -3.21 -7.35
C GLU A 470 -1.26 -1.74 -7.25
N ASN A 471 -2.06 -0.92 -6.58
CA ASN A 471 -1.81 0.49 -6.36
C ASN A 471 -1.60 0.82 -4.88
N ARG A 472 -1.85 -0.13 -3.98
CA ARG A 472 -1.73 0.07 -2.53
C ARG A 472 -0.27 0.21 -2.15
N ASP A 473 0.03 1.16 -1.28
CA ASP A 473 1.36 1.35 -0.72
C ASP A 473 1.48 0.59 0.59
N PHE A 474 2.29 -0.46 0.59
CA PHE A 474 2.65 -1.24 1.76
C PHE A 474 3.95 -0.78 2.39
N SER A 475 4.68 0.18 1.78
CA SER A 475 6.01 0.61 2.21
C SER A 475 6.00 1.84 3.12
N ILE A 476 4.88 2.54 3.25
CA ILE A 476 4.80 3.84 3.94
C ILE A 476 5.19 3.76 5.44
N LEU A 477 5.04 2.61 6.08
CA LEU A 477 5.45 2.40 7.47
C LEU A 477 6.93 2.02 7.60
N TYR A 478 7.60 1.61 6.52
CA TYR A 478 8.99 1.15 6.57
C TYR A 478 10.02 2.26 6.80
N GLY A 479 9.70 3.51 6.60
CA GLY A 479 10.51 4.73 6.62
C GLY A 479 11.89 4.68 7.27
N SER A 480 12.03 4.09 8.44
CA SER A 480 13.31 3.94 9.16
C SER A 480 13.65 2.50 9.52
N THR A 481 12.73 1.55 9.24
CA THR A 481 12.87 0.15 9.64
C THR A 481 12.82 -0.73 8.39
N PRO A 482 13.84 -1.55 8.14
CA PRO A 482 13.95 -2.31 6.89
C PRO A 482 13.03 -3.54 6.79
N GLU A 483 12.05 -3.75 7.67
CA GLU A 483 11.44 -5.06 7.79
C GLU A 483 9.98 -5.12 7.30
N GLU A 484 9.82 -5.49 6.04
CA GLU A 484 8.58 -6.03 5.47
C GLU A 484 7.93 -7.12 6.36
N THR A 485 8.75 -7.91 7.08
CA THR A 485 8.32 -8.96 8.01
C THR A 485 7.49 -8.44 9.17
N LEU A 486 7.84 -7.30 9.76
CA LEU A 486 7.12 -6.73 10.90
C LEU A 486 5.71 -6.30 10.53
N GLU A 487 5.55 -5.63 9.40
CA GLU A 487 4.24 -5.22 8.92
C GLU A 487 3.34 -6.43 8.63
N ASN A 488 3.90 -7.50 8.06
CA ASN A 488 3.17 -8.73 7.80
C ASN A 488 2.66 -9.38 9.08
N LYS A 489 3.45 -9.36 10.18
CA LYS A 489 3.06 -9.94 11.47
C LYS A 489 1.84 -9.27 12.08
N TYR A 490 1.70 -7.94 11.96
CA TYR A 490 0.59 -7.18 12.57
C TYR A 490 -0.49 -6.77 11.56
N ARG A 491 -0.51 -7.39 10.38
CA ARG A 491 -1.58 -7.22 9.39
C ARG A 491 -2.79 -8.08 9.75
N ILE A 492 -3.98 -7.62 9.40
CA ILE A 492 -5.21 -8.40 9.53
C ILE A 492 -5.32 -9.40 8.38
N GLY A 493 -4.63 -10.51 8.52
CA GLY A 493 -4.57 -11.60 7.55
C GLY A 493 -3.66 -11.36 6.34
N PRO A 494 -3.61 -12.33 5.43
CA PRO A 494 -2.82 -12.24 4.21
C PRO A 494 -3.24 -11.06 3.32
N ILE A 495 -2.30 -10.57 2.49
CA ILE A 495 -2.62 -9.52 1.51
C ILE A 495 -3.68 -10.05 0.55
N GLN A 496 -4.80 -9.34 0.47
CA GLN A 496 -5.86 -9.63 -0.49
C GLN A 496 -5.36 -9.25 -1.90
N THR A 497 -5.06 -10.24 -2.71
CA THR A 497 -4.58 -10.07 -4.10
C THR A 497 -5.74 -10.11 -5.10
N GLY A 498 -5.43 -9.97 -6.39
CA GLY A 498 -6.41 -10.18 -7.46
C GLY A 498 -7.04 -11.59 -7.44
N VAL A 499 -6.32 -12.60 -6.93
CA VAL A 499 -6.85 -13.96 -6.75
C VAL A 499 -7.96 -13.96 -5.69
N TRP A 500 -7.72 -13.29 -4.55
CA TRP A 500 -8.74 -13.11 -3.51
C TRP A 500 -9.98 -12.40 -4.06
N VAL A 501 -9.78 -11.31 -4.80
CA VAL A 501 -10.88 -10.54 -5.40
C VAL A 501 -11.70 -11.40 -6.35
N ASN A 502 -11.04 -12.16 -7.25
CA ASN A 502 -11.74 -13.04 -8.20
C ASN A 502 -12.52 -14.15 -7.49
N ALA A 503 -11.93 -14.77 -6.45
CA ALA A 503 -12.62 -15.82 -5.67
C ALA A 503 -13.88 -15.28 -5.01
N LEU A 504 -13.79 -14.10 -4.38
CA LEU A 504 -14.94 -13.50 -3.68
C LEU A 504 -15.98 -12.91 -4.66
N ILE A 505 -15.57 -12.39 -5.82
CA ILE A 505 -16.53 -11.99 -6.88
C ILE A 505 -17.29 -13.22 -7.39
N LEU A 506 -16.62 -14.34 -7.63
CA LEU A 506 -17.27 -15.58 -8.03
C LEU A 506 -18.25 -16.06 -6.95
N ARG A 507 -17.82 -16.03 -5.67
CA ARG A 507 -18.70 -16.31 -4.53
C ARG A 507 -19.98 -15.47 -4.57
N GLU A 508 -19.83 -14.17 -4.68
CA GLU A 508 -20.97 -13.25 -4.70
C GLU A 508 -21.87 -13.45 -5.93
N THR A 509 -21.26 -13.80 -7.06
CA THR A 509 -22.02 -14.09 -8.29
C THR A 509 -22.81 -15.40 -8.17
N ILE A 510 -22.21 -16.45 -7.55
CA ILE A 510 -22.92 -17.72 -7.26
C ILE A 510 -24.12 -17.46 -6.35
N ILE A 511 -23.96 -16.60 -5.33
CA ILE A 511 -25.06 -16.26 -4.41
C ILE A 511 -26.17 -15.54 -5.17
N ASP A 512 -25.85 -14.52 -5.97
CA ASP A 512 -26.85 -13.74 -6.73
C ASP A 512 -27.61 -14.60 -7.74
N GLU A 513 -26.91 -15.51 -8.41
CA GLU A 513 -27.46 -16.39 -9.45
C GLU A 513 -27.81 -17.79 -8.93
N PHE A 514 -27.94 -17.95 -7.61
CA PHE A 514 -28.04 -19.27 -6.97
C PHE A 514 -29.22 -20.11 -7.53
N LEU A 515 -30.34 -19.48 -7.87
CA LEU A 515 -31.52 -20.11 -8.41
C LEU A 515 -31.46 -20.37 -9.93
N THR A 516 -30.50 -19.74 -10.64
CA THR A 516 -30.28 -19.92 -12.08
C THR A 516 -29.29 -21.05 -12.32
N ALA A 517 -29.78 -22.28 -12.50
CA ALA A 517 -28.95 -23.49 -12.50
C ALA A 517 -27.73 -23.43 -13.44
N ASP A 518 -27.89 -22.98 -14.68
CA ASP A 518 -26.80 -22.96 -15.65
C ASP A 518 -25.71 -21.96 -15.27
N LYS A 519 -26.07 -20.75 -14.86
CA LYS A 519 -25.12 -19.74 -14.39
C LYS A 519 -24.44 -20.16 -13.10
N ARG A 520 -25.17 -20.69 -12.13
CA ARG A 520 -24.60 -21.20 -10.89
C ARG A 520 -23.52 -22.24 -11.17
N ARG A 521 -23.81 -23.23 -12.06
CA ARG A 521 -22.84 -24.28 -12.43
C ARG A 521 -21.59 -23.71 -13.10
N GLU A 522 -21.78 -22.77 -14.04
CA GLU A 522 -20.67 -22.09 -14.70
C GLU A 522 -19.76 -21.41 -13.69
N TYR A 523 -20.33 -20.63 -12.77
CA TYR A 523 -19.54 -19.89 -11.78
C TYR A 523 -18.95 -20.78 -10.68
N ALA A 524 -19.65 -21.85 -10.28
CA ALA A 524 -19.14 -22.84 -9.34
C ALA A 524 -17.95 -23.60 -9.95
N LEU A 525 -18.02 -23.98 -11.24
CA LEU A 525 -16.88 -24.59 -11.94
C LEU A 525 -15.69 -23.64 -12.00
N ALA A 526 -15.91 -22.36 -12.36
CA ALA A 526 -14.85 -21.36 -12.41
C ALA A 526 -14.22 -21.12 -11.03
N LEU A 527 -15.00 -21.11 -9.94
CA LEU A 527 -14.49 -21.01 -8.58
C LEU A 527 -13.66 -22.23 -8.20
N LYS A 528 -14.16 -23.44 -8.50
CA LYS A 528 -13.43 -24.69 -8.25
C LYS A 528 -12.08 -24.72 -8.97
N GLU A 529 -12.05 -24.38 -10.26
CA GLU A 529 -10.81 -24.29 -11.04
C GLU A 529 -9.83 -23.24 -10.46
N LEU A 530 -10.34 -22.11 -9.97
CA LEU A 530 -9.50 -21.09 -9.35
C LEU A 530 -8.88 -21.64 -8.05
N LEU A 531 -9.65 -22.32 -7.21
CA LEU A 531 -9.17 -22.90 -5.95
C LEU A 531 -8.15 -24.03 -6.17
N GLU A 532 -8.23 -24.75 -7.29
CA GLU A 532 -7.30 -25.85 -7.63
C GLU A 532 -6.00 -25.34 -8.31
N LYS A 533 -6.07 -24.26 -9.09
CA LYS A 533 -4.98 -23.84 -9.99
C LYS A 533 -4.15 -22.66 -9.48
N GLN A 534 -4.66 -21.88 -8.53
CA GLN A 534 -4.02 -20.65 -8.07
C GLN A 534 -3.33 -20.82 -6.73
N ASP A 535 -2.33 -19.98 -6.49
CA ASP A 535 -1.76 -19.82 -5.17
C ASP A 535 -2.77 -19.10 -4.25
N LEU A 536 -3.26 -19.81 -3.24
CA LEU A 536 -4.30 -19.36 -2.33
C LEU A 536 -3.77 -18.67 -1.07
N GLN A 537 -2.49 -18.27 -1.04
CA GLN A 537 -1.89 -17.59 0.12
C GLN A 537 -2.62 -16.29 0.51
N SER A 538 -3.40 -15.70 -0.40
CA SER A 538 -4.21 -14.50 -0.11
C SER A 538 -5.51 -14.78 0.66
N LEU A 539 -5.91 -16.03 0.77
CA LEU A 539 -7.10 -16.46 1.51
C LEU A 539 -6.72 -16.97 2.90
N THR A 540 -7.51 -16.63 3.91
CA THR A 540 -7.43 -17.28 5.23
C THR A 540 -8.03 -18.68 5.16
N HIS A 541 -7.69 -19.54 6.12
CA HIS A 541 -8.26 -20.90 6.18
C HIS A 541 -9.81 -20.88 6.30
N VAL A 542 -10.36 -19.95 7.07
CA VAL A 542 -11.81 -19.81 7.21
C VAL A 542 -12.47 -19.25 5.95
N GLU A 543 -11.81 -18.34 5.21
CA GLU A 543 -12.30 -17.87 3.90
C GLU A 543 -12.36 -19.03 2.91
N LYS A 544 -11.32 -19.87 2.86
CA LYS A 544 -11.28 -21.05 2.00
C LYS A 544 -12.39 -22.03 2.34
N TRP A 545 -12.57 -22.37 3.62
CA TRP A 545 -13.66 -23.21 4.08
C TRP A 545 -15.04 -22.68 3.65
N SER A 546 -15.28 -21.38 3.78
CA SER A 546 -16.54 -20.75 3.36
C SER A 546 -16.80 -20.88 1.85
N LEU A 547 -15.75 -20.80 1.01
CA LEU A 547 -15.84 -20.99 -0.44
C LEU A 547 -16.14 -22.46 -0.79
N GLU A 548 -15.46 -23.40 -0.14
CA GLU A 548 -15.69 -24.85 -0.30
C GLU A 548 -17.11 -25.22 0.11
N THR A 549 -17.62 -24.69 1.22
CA THR A 549 -19.02 -24.88 1.68
C THR A 549 -20.03 -24.38 0.63
N LEU A 550 -19.76 -23.25 -0.04
CA LEU A 550 -20.64 -22.75 -1.10
C LEU A 550 -20.63 -23.66 -2.34
N LEU A 551 -19.51 -24.28 -2.68
CA LEU A 551 -19.43 -25.28 -3.76
C LEU A 551 -20.24 -26.53 -3.44
N GLU A 552 -20.17 -27.05 -2.20
CA GLU A 552 -20.98 -28.15 -1.75
C GLU A 552 -22.49 -27.81 -1.80
N LEU A 553 -22.85 -26.61 -1.34
CA LEU A 553 -24.23 -26.11 -1.39
C LEU A 553 -24.75 -26.01 -2.83
N SER A 554 -23.89 -25.56 -3.77
CA SER A 554 -24.22 -25.52 -5.20
C SER A 554 -24.48 -26.92 -5.79
N SER A 555 -23.72 -27.94 -5.33
CA SER A 555 -23.92 -29.34 -5.71
C SER A 555 -25.26 -29.88 -5.21
N ILE A 556 -25.64 -29.55 -3.98
CA ILE A 556 -26.97 -29.93 -3.42
C ILE A 556 -28.10 -29.31 -4.23
N ALA A 557 -27.95 -28.09 -4.70
CA ALA A 557 -28.94 -27.43 -5.53
C ALA A 557 -29.19 -28.16 -6.85
N ASP A 558 -28.23 -28.92 -7.36
CA ASP A 558 -28.36 -29.72 -8.59
C ASP A 558 -28.97 -31.09 -8.32
N SER A 559 -28.61 -31.75 -7.24
CA SER A 559 -28.98 -33.14 -6.96
C SER A 559 -29.19 -33.41 -5.46
N ALA A 560 -30.22 -32.79 -4.84
CA ALA A 560 -30.49 -33.00 -3.42
C ALA A 560 -30.98 -34.41 -3.14
N THR A 561 -30.24 -35.11 -2.30
CA THR A 561 -30.63 -36.39 -1.67
C THR A 561 -30.65 -36.21 -0.15
N VAL A 562 -31.35 -37.13 0.56
CA VAL A 562 -31.35 -37.09 2.04
C VAL A 562 -29.93 -37.22 2.59
N ASP A 563 -29.16 -38.17 2.04
CA ASP A 563 -27.78 -38.44 2.47
C ASP A 563 -26.86 -37.27 2.12
N GLY A 564 -27.00 -36.65 0.94
CA GLY A 564 -26.23 -35.48 0.55
C GLY A 564 -26.45 -34.27 1.48
N VAL A 565 -27.71 -34.01 1.87
CA VAL A 565 -28.02 -32.95 2.84
C VAL A 565 -27.49 -33.28 4.24
N ALA A 566 -27.52 -34.58 4.65
CA ALA A 566 -26.96 -34.97 5.95
C ALA A 566 -25.43 -34.84 6.01
N VAL A 567 -24.73 -35.22 4.93
CA VAL A 567 -23.26 -34.99 4.81
C VAL A 567 -22.94 -33.51 4.87
N PHE A 568 -23.61 -32.69 4.08
CA PHE A 568 -23.44 -31.26 4.10
C PHE A 568 -23.67 -30.65 5.50
N GLN A 569 -24.73 -31.07 6.19
CA GLN A 569 -25.00 -30.63 7.56
C GLN A 569 -23.81 -30.95 8.46
N THR A 570 -23.26 -32.16 8.40
CA THR A 570 -22.12 -32.56 9.23
C THR A 570 -20.89 -31.71 8.93
N THR A 571 -20.48 -31.57 7.65
CA THR A 571 -19.30 -30.79 7.27
C THR A 571 -19.45 -29.29 7.60
N LEU A 572 -20.66 -28.73 7.44
CA LEU A 572 -20.95 -27.36 7.80
C LEU A 572 -20.83 -27.12 9.31
N ILE A 573 -21.48 -27.98 10.12
CA ILE A 573 -21.46 -27.84 11.59
C ILE A 573 -20.05 -28.04 12.16
N GLU A 574 -19.33 -29.07 11.73
CA GLU A 574 -17.95 -29.30 12.15
C GLU A 574 -17.04 -28.11 11.81
N GLY A 575 -17.19 -27.53 10.62
CA GLY A 575 -16.49 -26.33 10.22
C GLY A 575 -16.85 -25.08 11.07
N MET A 576 -18.15 -24.87 11.31
CA MET A 576 -18.63 -23.79 12.17
C MET A 576 -18.07 -23.94 13.60
N GLU A 577 -18.13 -25.07 14.21
CA GLU A 577 -17.61 -25.34 15.56
C GLU A 577 -16.08 -25.17 15.61
N LYS A 578 -15.38 -25.66 14.58
CA LYS A 578 -13.91 -25.51 14.48
C LYS A 578 -13.48 -24.05 14.48
N TYR A 579 -14.12 -23.22 13.67
CA TYR A 579 -13.72 -21.83 13.46
C TYR A 579 -14.37 -20.84 14.44
N ALA A 580 -15.44 -21.22 15.14
CA ALA A 580 -16.08 -20.41 16.16
C ALA A 580 -15.45 -20.58 17.57
N LYS A 581 -14.52 -21.52 17.76
CA LYS A 581 -13.89 -21.75 19.08
C LYS A 581 -13.26 -20.48 19.62
N LEU A 582 -13.67 -20.13 20.84
CA LEU A 582 -13.10 -19.08 21.66
C LEU A 582 -11.83 -19.60 22.33
N GLU A 583 -10.69 -19.05 21.97
CA GLU A 583 -9.55 -19.06 22.88
C GLU A 583 -9.70 -17.86 23.80
N GLU A 584 -9.94 -18.07 25.09
CA GLU A 584 -10.26 -17.05 26.11
C GLU A 584 -9.19 -15.97 26.28
N THR A 585 -8.00 -16.12 25.68
CA THR A 585 -6.81 -15.33 26.02
C THR A 585 -6.48 -14.19 25.06
N SER A 586 -7.02 -14.16 23.85
CA SER A 586 -6.71 -13.05 22.94
C SER A 586 -7.86 -12.70 21.99
N LEU A 587 -8.61 -11.65 22.29
CA LEU A 587 -9.48 -11.01 21.34
C LEU A 587 -8.61 -10.35 20.25
N SER A 588 -8.22 -11.12 19.22
CA SER A 588 -7.49 -10.65 18.06
C SER A 588 -8.42 -10.52 16.85
N TRP A 589 -7.96 -9.85 15.80
CA TRP A 589 -8.67 -9.78 14.52
C TRP A 589 -9.06 -11.16 13.98
N GLU A 590 -8.24 -12.18 14.17
CA GLU A 590 -8.48 -13.55 13.67
C GLU A 590 -9.77 -14.14 14.22
N TRP A 591 -10.03 -13.91 15.50
CA TRP A 591 -11.23 -14.38 16.12
C TRP A 591 -12.48 -13.69 15.57
N PHE A 592 -12.50 -12.34 15.48
CA PHE A 592 -13.61 -11.61 14.88
C PHE A 592 -13.82 -12.03 13.43
N HIS A 593 -12.74 -12.13 12.66
CA HIS A 593 -12.76 -12.56 11.26
C HIS A 593 -13.42 -13.94 11.12
N SER A 594 -13.00 -14.90 11.94
CA SER A 594 -13.54 -16.26 11.91
C SER A 594 -15.04 -16.29 12.27
N LEU A 595 -15.44 -15.59 13.32
CA LEU A 595 -16.85 -15.52 13.72
C LEU A 595 -17.76 -14.93 12.63
N TYR A 596 -17.35 -13.81 12.05
CA TYR A 596 -18.15 -13.18 11.00
C TYR A 596 -18.22 -14.03 9.73
N ILE A 597 -17.13 -14.71 9.33
CA ILE A 597 -17.17 -15.65 8.20
C ILE A 597 -18.12 -16.81 8.51
N VAL A 598 -18.04 -17.39 9.71
CA VAL A 598 -18.93 -18.49 10.12
C VAL A 598 -20.41 -18.06 10.08
N VAL A 599 -20.73 -16.91 10.68
CA VAL A 599 -22.11 -16.40 10.70
C VAL A 599 -22.59 -16.06 9.29
N GLU A 600 -21.76 -15.42 8.45
CA GLU A 600 -22.11 -15.10 7.06
C GLU A 600 -22.33 -16.39 6.23
N THR A 601 -21.49 -17.41 6.42
CA THR A 601 -21.64 -18.71 5.74
C THR A 601 -22.94 -19.39 6.16
N ALA A 602 -23.28 -19.35 7.45
CA ALA A 602 -24.56 -19.85 7.96
C ALA A 602 -25.76 -19.11 7.33
N MET A 603 -25.71 -17.76 7.26
CA MET A 603 -26.75 -16.95 6.61
C MET A 603 -26.98 -17.36 5.16
N ILE A 604 -25.89 -17.49 4.39
CA ILE A 604 -25.94 -17.90 2.98
C ILE A 604 -26.51 -19.30 2.85
N SER A 605 -26.08 -20.24 3.70
CA SER A 605 -26.54 -21.61 3.67
C SER A 605 -28.04 -21.71 3.96
N ILE A 606 -28.54 -21.05 5.00
CA ILE A 606 -29.96 -21.03 5.35
C ILE A 606 -30.80 -20.41 4.23
N TRP A 607 -30.40 -19.23 3.73
CA TRP A 607 -31.07 -18.53 2.64
C TRP A 607 -31.14 -19.40 1.36
N SER A 608 -30.03 -20.04 1.00
CA SER A 608 -29.97 -20.91 -0.18
C SER A 608 -30.85 -22.13 -0.05
N LEU A 609 -30.84 -22.80 1.12
CA LEU A 609 -31.68 -23.95 1.39
C LEU A 609 -33.18 -23.59 1.39
N ASP A 610 -33.55 -22.43 1.94
CA ASP A 610 -34.94 -21.93 1.89
C ASP A 610 -35.38 -21.64 0.46
N SER A 611 -34.50 -21.00 -0.32
CA SER A 611 -34.79 -20.71 -1.72
C SER A 611 -35.00 -21.99 -2.55
N LEU A 612 -34.23 -23.05 -2.29
CA LEU A 612 -34.42 -24.35 -2.94
C LEU A 612 -35.76 -25.02 -2.55
N VAL A 613 -36.11 -24.98 -1.26
CA VAL A 613 -37.37 -25.51 -0.79
C VAL A 613 -38.55 -24.78 -1.41
N ALA A 614 -38.48 -23.46 -1.54
CA ALA A 614 -39.51 -22.64 -2.17
C ALA A 614 -39.72 -23.00 -3.65
N ILE A 615 -38.65 -23.26 -4.42
CA ILE A 615 -38.73 -23.66 -5.83
C ILE A 615 -39.26 -25.09 -5.98
N TRP A 616 -38.76 -26.02 -5.17
CA TRP A 616 -39.13 -27.43 -5.29
C TRP A 616 -40.59 -27.70 -4.88
N GLY A 617 -41.12 -26.92 -3.94
CA GLY A 617 -42.52 -27.02 -3.48
C GLY A 617 -42.91 -28.45 -3.13
N THR A 618 -44.17 -28.83 -3.42
CA THR A 618 -44.73 -30.17 -3.19
C THR A 618 -44.22 -31.26 -4.16
N LYS A 619 -43.40 -30.89 -5.16
CA LYS A 619 -42.92 -31.82 -6.20
C LYS A 619 -41.72 -32.67 -5.77
N LYS A 620 -41.02 -32.32 -4.69
CA LYS A 620 -39.89 -33.10 -4.17
C LYS A 620 -40.26 -33.94 -2.96
N ASN A 621 -39.52 -35.04 -2.81
CA ASN A 621 -39.69 -36.00 -1.71
C ASN A 621 -39.67 -35.27 -0.35
N GLY A 622 -40.75 -35.37 0.41
CA GLY A 622 -40.90 -34.75 1.73
C GLY A 622 -39.77 -35.07 2.72
N LYS A 623 -39.09 -36.22 2.52
CA LYS A 623 -37.92 -36.59 3.32
C LYS A 623 -36.73 -35.63 3.11
N VAL A 624 -36.50 -35.17 1.89
CA VAL A 624 -35.42 -34.19 1.59
C VAL A 624 -35.74 -32.84 2.24
N VAL A 625 -36.99 -32.39 2.16
CA VAL A 625 -37.44 -31.15 2.81
C VAL A 625 -37.28 -31.22 4.32
N ALA A 626 -37.62 -32.39 4.93
CA ALA A 626 -37.42 -32.61 6.35
C ALA A 626 -35.93 -32.60 6.75
N SER A 627 -35.06 -33.21 5.93
CA SER A 627 -33.61 -33.17 6.15
C SER A 627 -33.03 -31.72 6.07
N ILE A 628 -33.49 -30.91 5.11
CA ILE A 628 -33.14 -29.50 5.02
C ILE A 628 -33.61 -28.73 6.26
N ALA A 629 -34.84 -28.96 6.73
CA ALA A 629 -35.34 -28.30 7.93
C ALA A 629 -34.51 -28.67 9.19
N ALA A 630 -34.06 -29.91 9.30
CA ALA A 630 -33.18 -30.38 10.36
C ALA A 630 -31.79 -29.69 10.27
N CYS A 631 -31.22 -29.61 9.07
CA CYS A 631 -29.97 -28.93 8.82
C CYS A 631 -30.04 -27.44 9.24
N LYS A 632 -31.06 -26.73 8.80
CA LYS A 632 -31.27 -25.30 9.16
C LYS A 632 -31.38 -25.12 10.68
N LYS A 633 -32.13 -25.97 11.36
CA LYS A 633 -32.25 -25.92 12.82
C LYS A 633 -30.92 -26.14 13.52
N ALA A 634 -30.12 -27.10 13.06
CA ALA A 634 -28.78 -27.34 13.60
C ALA A 634 -27.85 -26.13 13.41
N VAL A 635 -27.83 -25.57 12.20
CA VAL A 635 -27.04 -24.32 11.89
C VAL A 635 -27.48 -23.17 12.79
N GLN A 636 -28.80 -22.97 12.95
CA GLN A 636 -29.31 -21.90 13.82
C GLN A 636 -28.89 -22.10 15.27
N THR A 637 -28.88 -23.32 15.79
CA THR A 637 -28.44 -23.63 17.15
C THR A 637 -26.97 -23.20 17.36
N VAL A 638 -26.05 -23.54 16.44
CA VAL A 638 -24.63 -23.13 16.56
C VAL A 638 -24.48 -21.62 16.52
N VAL A 639 -25.26 -20.93 15.68
CA VAL A 639 -25.20 -19.47 15.64
C VAL A 639 -25.75 -18.83 16.92
N ASP A 640 -26.79 -19.39 17.51
CA ASP A 640 -27.34 -18.92 18.77
C ASP A 640 -26.33 -19.10 19.92
N ASP A 641 -25.60 -20.22 19.94
CA ASP A 641 -24.50 -20.46 20.87
C ASP A 641 -23.35 -19.41 20.68
N ILE A 642 -22.92 -19.11 19.44
CA ILE A 642 -21.96 -18.07 19.13
C ILE A 642 -22.44 -16.71 19.68
N LYS A 643 -23.70 -16.34 19.48
CA LYS A 643 -24.27 -15.09 19.97
C LYS A 643 -24.33 -15.02 21.49
N GLU A 644 -24.62 -16.12 22.17
CA GLU A 644 -24.63 -16.16 23.64
C GLU A 644 -23.20 -16.07 24.21
N ASP A 645 -22.21 -16.68 23.57
CA ASP A 645 -20.82 -16.55 23.96
C ASP A 645 -20.30 -15.11 23.75
N ALA A 646 -20.65 -14.46 22.65
CA ALA A 646 -20.36 -13.04 22.44
C ALA A 646 -20.96 -12.17 23.55
N LYS A 647 -22.15 -12.49 24.07
CA LYS A 647 -22.76 -11.79 25.20
C LYS A 647 -22.02 -12.03 26.50
N LYS A 648 -21.61 -13.26 26.79
CA LYS A 648 -20.80 -13.60 27.99
C LYS A 648 -19.48 -12.83 28.03
N LEU A 649 -18.80 -12.71 26.88
CA LEU A 649 -17.57 -11.94 26.78
C LEU A 649 -17.80 -10.45 27.14
N LYS A 650 -18.85 -9.86 26.61
CA LYS A 650 -19.20 -8.49 26.92
C LYS A 650 -19.46 -8.27 28.43
N LEU A 651 -20.11 -9.23 29.10
CA LEU A 651 -20.35 -9.16 30.55
C LEU A 651 -19.07 -9.27 31.40
N ARG A 652 -18.00 -9.86 30.86
CA ARG A 652 -16.68 -9.96 31.53
C ARG A 652 -15.75 -8.77 31.27
N ARG A 653 -16.19 -7.77 30.49
CA ARG A 653 -15.35 -6.66 30.02
C ARG A 653 -14.72 -5.85 31.15
N ASP A 654 -15.49 -5.44 32.15
CA ASP A 654 -14.99 -4.64 33.26
C ASP A 654 -13.90 -5.34 34.07
N LYS A 655 -13.98 -6.68 34.19
CA LYS A 655 -12.95 -7.48 34.81
C LYS A 655 -11.69 -7.46 33.95
N TRP A 656 -11.82 -7.69 32.65
CA TRP A 656 -10.70 -7.67 31.72
C TRP A 656 -9.98 -6.31 31.74
N VAL A 657 -10.72 -5.19 31.75
CA VAL A 657 -10.14 -3.84 31.83
C VAL A 657 -9.31 -3.71 33.11
N ARG A 658 -9.87 -4.01 34.29
CA ARG A 658 -9.15 -3.92 35.57
C ARG A 658 -7.90 -4.78 35.59
N ASP A 659 -7.98 -6.02 35.14
CA ASP A 659 -6.86 -6.97 35.11
C ASP A 659 -5.77 -6.48 34.15
N CYS A 660 -6.16 -5.92 32.98
CA CYS A 660 -5.24 -5.36 32.01
C CYS A 660 -4.53 -4.10 32.56
N VAL A 661 -5.28 -3.14 33.12
CA VAL A 661 -4.71 -1.93 33.73
C VAL A 661 -3.68 -2.29 34.80
N LYS A 662 -4.01 -3.26 35.67
CA LYS A 662 -3.07 -3.72 36.69
C LYS A 662 -1.78 -4.26 36.10
N ARG A 663 -1.85 -5.20 35.14
CA ARG A 663 -0.66 -5.79 34.53
C ARG A 663 0.20 -4.76 33.80
N ILE A 664 -0.44 -3.89 33.03
CA ILE A 664 0.25 -2.85 32.24
C ILE A 664 0.95 -1.85 33.16
N SER A 665 0.31 -1.42 34.26
CA SER A 665 0.89 -0.48 35.23
C SER A 665 2.12 -1.00 35.95
N GLU A 666 2.29 -2.32 36.01
CA GLU A 666 3.44 -2.97 36.63
C GLU A 666 4.68 -3.04 35.69
N LEU A 667 4.51 -2.77 34.38
CA LEU A 667 5.60 -2.84 33.41
C LEU A 667 6.63 -1.73 33.64
N ASP A 668 7.90 -2.09 33.77
CA ASP A 668 8.99 -1.13 34.00
C ASP A 668 9.19 -0.15 32.85
N ILE A 669 8.89 -0.55 31.63
CA ILE A 669 8.95 0.31 30.44
C ILE A 669 7.97 1.46 30.59
N LEU A 670 6.74 1.19 31.06
CA LEU A 670 5.72 2.20 31.24
C LEU A 670 6.07 3.22 32.34
N LYS A 671 6.74 2.79 33.41
CA LYS A 671 7.20 3.68 34.47
C LYS A 671 8.22 4.73 34.00
N LYS A 672 8.89 4.50 32.88
CA LYS A 672 9.85 5.41 32.26
C LYS A 672 9.23 6.40 31.29
N LEU A 673 8.00 6.14 30.80
CA LEU A 673 7.29 7.00 29.88
C LEU A 673 6.55 8.10 30.64
N ASP A 674 6.62 9.33 30.15
CA ASP A 674 5.75 10.39 30.62
C ASP A 674 4.36 10.22 30.01
N THR A 675 3.43 9.69 30.81
CA THR A 675 2.04 9.43 30.42
C THR A 675 1.08 10.54 30.85
N SER A 676 1.58 11.69 31.27
CA SER A 676 0.74 12.80 31.75
C SER A 676 -0.28 13.30 30.72
N SER A 677 -0.01 13.08 29.43
CA SER A 677 -0.88 13.46 28.31
C SER A 677 -2.03 12.48 28.01
N ILE A 678 -2.05 11.29 28.65
CA ILE A 678 -3.04 10.24 28.40
C ILE A 678 -3.55 9.61 29.70
N ASP A 679 -4.82 9.20 29.69
CA ASP A 679 -5.42 8.37 30.75
C ASP A 679 -5.39 6.90 30.27
N ILE A 680 -4.53 6.09 30.89
CA ILE A 680 -4.31 4.69 30.50
C ILE A 680 -5.55 3.83 30.77
N GLU A 681 -6.24 4.03 31.89
CA GLU A 681 -7.45 3.28 32.22
C GLU A 681 -8.55 3.58 31.20
N TYR A 682 -8.79 4.86 30.92
CA TYR A 682 -9.73 5.27 29.89
C TYR A 682 -9.38 4.76 28.49
N LEU A 683 -8.08 4.70 28.15
CA LEU A 683 -7.61 4.15 26.87
C LEU A 683 -7.94 2.65 26.76
N ILE A 684 -7.64 1.86 27.79
CA ILE A 684 -7.95 0.43 27.83
C ILE A 684 -9.48 0.19 27.80
N GLU A 685 -10.26 1.00 28.52
CA GLU A 685 -11.72 0.96 28.40
C GLU A 685 -12.21 1.21 26.95
N ARG A 686 -11.64 2.21 26.26
CA ARG A 686 -11.99 2.51 24.87
C ARG A 686 -11.68 1.34 23.94
N ILE A 687 -10.55 0.65 24.13
CA ILE A 687 -10.23 -0.58 23.41
C ILE A 687 -11.35 -1.59 23.60
N GLY A 688 -11.72 -1.85 24.85
CA GLY A 688 -12.80 -2.78 25.18
C GLY A 688 -14.14 -2.41 24.55
N ARG A 689 -14.52 -1.15 24.61
CA ARG A 689 -15.77 -0.65 23.99
C ARG A 689 -15.76 -0.85 22.46
N GLY A 690 -14.62 -0.61 21.79
CA GLY A 690 -14.51 -0.83 20.36
C GLY A 690 -14.70 -2.30 19.95
N GLN A 691 -14.20 -3.24 20.76
CA GLN A 691 -14.45 -4.66 20.57
C GLN A 691 -15.94 -5.02 20.83
N ASP A 692 -16.55 -4.42 21.86
CA ASP A 692 -17.95 -4.64 22.20
C ASP A 692 -18.93 -4.14 21.12
N GLU A 693 -18.56 -3.14 20.34
CA GLU A 693 -19.36 -2.71 19.18
C GLU A 693 -19.42 -3.81 18.13
N SER A 694 -18.28 -4.41 17.79
CA SER A 694 -18.23 -5.54 16.85
C SER A 694 -19.08 -6.71 17.36
N LEU A 695 -18.93 -7.09 18.64
CA LEU A 695 -19.77 -8.14 19.24
C LEU A 695 -21.27 -7.81 19.23
N THR A 696 -21.60 -6.55 19.38
CA THR A 696 -23.00 -6.08 19.34
C THR A 696 -23.60 -6.23 17.93
N ILE A 697 -22.83 -5.86 16.90
CA ILE A 697 -23.26 -6.07 15.49
C ILE A 697 -23.46 -7.56 15.21
N LEU A 698 -22.51 -8.41 15.60
CA LEU A 698 -22.58 -9.87 15.42
C LEU A 698 -23.86 -10.46 16.05
N ARG A 699 -24.17 -10.07 17.29
CA ARG A 699 -25.39 -10.51 17.99
C ARG A 699 -26.67 -10.07 17.30
N ASN A 700 -26.68 -8.88 16.73
CA ASN A 700 -27.85 -8.31 16.07
C ASN A 700 -28.03 -8.80 14.62
N THR A 701 -27.05 -9.50 14.06
CA THR A 701 -27.13 -10.06 12.71
C THR A 701 -28.30 -11.07 12.64
N LYS A 702 -29.22 -10.84 11.70
CA LYS A 702 -30.38 -11.72 11.47
C LYS A 702 -29.98 -12.83 10.52
N ILE A 703 -30.36 -14.04 10.84
CA ILE A 703 -30.13 -15.23 10.02
C ILE A 703 -31.48 -15.80 9.55
#